data_4bc9347e889687a3e0161ee342893197
#
_entry.id   4bc9347e889687a3e0161ee342893197
#
_cell.length_a   1.000
_cell.length_b   1.000
_cell.length_c   1.000
_cell.angle_alpha   90.00
_cell.angle_beta   90.00
_cell.angle_gamma   90.00
#
_symmetry.space_group_name_H-M   'P 1'
#
loop_
_entity.id
_entity.type
_entity.pdbx_description
1 polymer ?
#
loop_
_entity_poly.entity_id
_entity_poly.type
_entity_poly.pdbx_seq_one_letter_code
_entity_poly.pdbx_strand_id
1 'polypeptide(L)'
;MDIQSVLSSEFQTAPAIIGRIVSLLDEGNTIPFIARYRKEMTGAMDDQKLREISERLDYLRGLDKRREAIAASIAEQGKMTDELEKKLAAAATLSELEDVYRPYKQKRRTRAMIAKEKGVQPLADAIFAQRRGDDPLRLAQAYVSEEKGVLDAQTAVQLAQDILAEQISDDAAIRASLRALYRRTGMLRAAAAKEGESVYAQYADYREPVLRAAGHRILAINRGEREEWLKVAVECDDEQALQIICRAVIEPGSACCDVVRAAAKDAWGRLISPSLEREIRNELTDKANEGAIRVFGDNLHQLLMQPPIRGKVTLGVDPGFRTGCKLAVVDETGKVLETGVGYFTLPNHEAQKPRAKAQILGMIRRHGVTAIAIGNGTASRESEQFIAALLPEAPGVAYVIVSEAGASVYSASKLAAKEFPEYDVSLRSAVSIARRMQDPLAELVKIDPKAIGVGQYQHDLKQAELENALSGVVESCVSSVGVDVETASASLLTHVAGIGEALANNIVAYRDENGIASRAQLKQVPKLGPKAFEQCAGFLRVHGSNPLDATAVHPESYAAAKALMEKLGYAPQALKRGGIVGITEKAEQAGMAKLAEALGVGEMTLRDIAAELEKPGRDPRDELPAPVLRTDVLSMEDLKPGMELTGTVRNVIDFGAFVDIGVHQDGLVHISRMADRFIRHPSEVVHVGDVVTVWVVDVDVKKQRIALSMVKGRT
;
A
#
# COMPACT_ATOMS: atom_id res chain seq x y z
N MET A 1 21.03 -3.79 20.52
CA MET A 1 21.24 -4.22 19.11
C MET A 1 21.87 -3.07 18.33
N ASP A 2 22.81 -3.33 17.44
CA ASP A 2 23.29 -2.30 16.51
C ASP A 2 22.31 -2.20 15.31
N ILE A 3 21.32 -1.33 15.47
CA ILE A 3 20.25 -1.13 14.48
C ILE A 3 20.81 -0.67 13.13
N GLN A 4 21.87 0.17 13.15
CA GLN A 4 22.47 0.66 11.90
C GLN A 4 23.13 -0.47 11.11
N SER A 5 23.84 -1.39 11.77
CA SER A 5 24.43 -2.56 11.13
C SER A 5 23.37 -3.50 10.55
N VAL A 6 22.25 -3.71 11.25
CA VAL A 6 21.13 -4.54 10.77
C VAL A 6 20.53 -3.92 9.51
N LEU A 7 20.16 -2.65 9.54
CA LEU A 7 19.60 -1.93 8.40
C LEU A 7 20.58 -1.90 7.22
N SER A 8 21.89 -1.69 7.49
CA SER A 8 22.91 -1.70 6.44
C SER A 8 22.99 -3.05 5.72
N SER A 9 22.90 -4.14 6.45
CA SER A 9 22.93 -5.51 5.89
C SER A 9 21.63 -5.81 5.11
N GLU A 10 20.46 -5.51 5.68
CA GLU A 10 19.16 -5.81 5.06
C GLU A 10 18.94 -5.01 3.77
N PHE A 11 19.28 -3.73 3.76
CA PHE A 11 19.12 -2.85 2.61
C PHE A 11 20.33 -2.77 1.67
N GLN A 12 21.40 -3.55 1.96
CA GLN A 12 22.65 -3.57 1.18
C GLN A 12 23.20 -2.15 0.95
N THR A 13 23.19 -1.33 1.99
CA THR A 13 23.54 0.09 1.94
C THR A 13 24.65 0.38 2.94
N ALA A 14 25.60 1.23 2.57
CA ALA A 14 26.73 1.56 3.44
C ALA A 14 26.27 2.10 4.81
N PRO A 15 26.88 1.66 5.94
CA PRO A 15 26.48 2.08 7.28
C PRO A 15 26.44 3.61 7.47
N ALA A 16 27.38 4.32 6.83
CA ALA A 16 27.42 5.78 6.88
C ALA A 16 26.21 6.46 6.21
N ILE A 17 25.64 5.83 5.17
CA ILE A 17 24.42 6.33 4.53
C ILE A 17 23.21 6.06 5.42
N ILE A 18 23.08 4.85 5.94
CA ILE A 18 22.02 4.51 6.91
C ILE A 18 22.07 5.43 8.13
N GLY A 19 23.26 5.69 8.70
CA GLY A 19 23.39 6.61 9.82
C GLY A 19 22.87 8.03 9.51
N ARG A 20 23.16 8.55 8.31
CA ARG A 20 22.65 9.85 7.87
C ARG A 20 21.12 9.84 7.68
N ILE A 21 20.57 8.78 7.08
CA ILE A 21 19.12 8.63 6.91
C ILE A 21 18.42 8.61 8.27
N VAL A 22 18.93 7.81 9.22
CA VAL A 22 18.39 7.75 10.59
C VAL A 22 18.43 9.12 11.25
N SER A 23 19.55 9.87 11.14
CA SER A 23 19.66 11.21 11.69
C SER A 23 18.63 12.16 11.07
N LEU A 24 18.46 12.14 9.75
CA LEU A 24 17.46 12.98 9.06
C LEU A 24 16.03 12.67 9.52
N LEU A 25 15.69 11.39 9.72
CA LEU A 25 14.39 10.97 10.24
C LEU A 25 14.20 11.42 11.70
N ASP A 26 15.21 11.29 12.53
CA ASP A 26 15.18 11.70 13.93
C ASP A 26 15.08 13.22 14.12
N GLU A 27 15.63 13.98 13.19
CA GLU A 27 15.43 15.42 13.08
C GLU A 27 13.99 15.78 12.69
N GLY A 28 13.16 14.79 12.30
CA GLY A 28 11.77 14.94 11.91
C GLY A 28 11.61 15.53 10.51
N ASN A 29 12.55 15.25 9.62
CA ASN A 29 12.38 15.53 8.19
C ASN A 29 11.39 14.53 7.58
N THR A 30 10.56 15.01 6.66
CA THR A 30 9.61 14.16 5.94
C THR A 30 10.30 13.34 4.86
N ILE A 31 9.78 12.17 4.56
CA ILE A 31 10.37 11.27 3.53
C ILE A 31 10.43 11.94 2.16
N PRO A 32 9.39 12.63 1.66
CA PRO A 32 9.47 13.32 0.36
C PRO A 32 10.56 14.41 0.34
N PHE A 33 10.74 15.14 1.44
CA PHE A 33 11.79 16.14 1.55
C PHE A 33 13.20 15.51 1.50
N ILE A 34 13.40 14.43 2.24
CA ILE A 34 14.67 13.68 2.23
C ILE A 34 14.98 13.16 0.83
N ALA A 35 14.01 12.50 0.18
CA ALA A 35 14.16 11.93 -1.16
C ALA A 35 14.52 12.99 -2.22
N ARG A 36 13.90 14.18 -2.14
CA ARG A 36 14.06 15.21 -3.16
C ARG A 36 15.26 16.12 -2.89
N TYR A 37 15.48 16.54 -1.64
CA TYR A 37 16.41 17.62 -1.29
C TYR A 37 17.63 17.20 -0.47
N ARG A 38 17.77 15.92 -0.13
CA ARG A 38 18.92 15.38 0.64
C ARG A 38 19.57 14.18 -0.06
N LYS A 39 19.57 14.17 -1.41
CA LYS A 39 20.05 13.06 -2.25
C LYS A 39 21.51 12.67 -1.98
N GLU A 40 22.39 13.64 -1.78
CA GLU A 40 23.80 13.38 -1.46
C GLU A 40 23.99 12.66 -0.12
N MET A 41 23.09 12.90 0.82
CA MET A 41 23.14 12.25 2.14
C MET A 41 22.62 10.82 2.08
N THR A 42 21.65 10.55 1.21
CA THR A 42 20.95 9.26 1.09
C THR A 42 21.48 8.37 -0.03
N GLY A 43 22.40 8.88 -0.87
CA GLY A 43 22.84 8.16 -2.08
C GLY A 43 21.74 8.07 -3.15
N ALA A 44 20.90 9.10 -3.26
CA ALA A 44 19.77 9.20 -4.19
C ALA A 44 18.71 8.08 -4.03
N MET A 45 18.48 7.64 -2.80
CA MET A 45 17.38 6.71 -2.53
C MET A 45 16.04 7.37 -2.84
N ASP A 46 15.16 6.60 -3.47
CA ASP A 46 13.78 7.00 -3.68
C ASP A 46 12.96 7.00 -2.38
N ASP A 47 11.80 7.61 -2.43
CA ASP A 47 10.91 7.75 -1.28
C ASP A 47 10.33 6.40 -0.80
N GLN A 48 10.13 5.43 -1.68
CA GLN A 48 9.66 4.10 -1.31
C GLN A 48 10.70 3.38 -0.46
N LYS A 49 11.97 3.35 -0.90
CA LYS A 49 13.05 2.71 -0.14
C LYS A 49 13.32 3.43 1.19
N LEU A 50 13.23 4.76 1.22
CA LEU A 50 13.35 5.54 2.46
C LEU A 50 12.21 5.21 3.43
N ARG A 51 10.99 4.98 2.94
CA ARG A 51 9.83 4.57 3.73
C ARG A 51 10.02 3.17 4.31
N GLU A 52 10.47 2.22 3.49
CA GLU A 52 10.81 0.86 3.94
C GLU A 52 11.88 0.88 5.06
N ILE A 53 12.92 1.72 4.92
CA ILE A 53 13.93 1.90 5.96
C ILE A 53 13.33 2.51 7.23
N SER A 54 12.46 3.51 7.12
CA SER A 54 11.79 4.15 8.25
C SER A 54 10.90 3.16 9.02
N GLU A 55 10.08 2.40 8.33
CA GLU A 55 9.22 1.37 8.93
C GLU A 55 10.05 0.27 9.62
N ARG A 56 11.13 -0.16 8.96
CA ARG A 56 12.02 -1.16 9.54
C ARG A 56 12.78 -0.63 10.76
N LEU A 57 13.18 0.64 10.74
CA LEU A 57 13.80 1.32 11.89
C LEU A 57 12.85 1.34 13.09
N ASP A 58 11.59 1.70 12.87
CA ASP A 58 10.58 1.73 13.93
C ASP A 58 10.31 0.32 14.50
N TYR A 59 10.26 -0.70 13.64
CA TYR A 59 10.16 -2.10 14.09
C TYR A 59 11.35 -2.49 14.97
N LEU A 60 12.58 -2.20 14.55
CA LEU A 60 13.80 -2.57 15.29
C LEU A 60 13.89 -1.81 16.62
N ARG A 61 13.49 -0.55 16.66
CA ARG A 61 13.38 0.25 17.89
C ARG A 61 12.33 -0.35 18.83
N GLY A 62 11.18 -0.77 18.29
CA GLY A 62 10.15 -1.48 19.04
C GLY A 62 10.64 -2.79 19.62
N LEU A 63 11.40 -3.56 18.85
CA LEU A 63 12.01 -4.82 19.29
C LEU A 63 13.03 -4.58 20.42
N ASP A 64 13.87 -3.56 20.29
CA ASP A 64 14.87 -3.21 21.31
C ASP A 64 14.22 -2.77 22.63
N LYS A 65 13.21 -1.91 22.54
CA LYS A 65 12.39 -1.50 23.69
C LYS A 65 11.71 -2.69 24.37
N ARG A 66 11.21 -3.65 23.56
CA ARG A 66 10.61 -4.88 24.10
C ARG A 66 11.65 -5.75 24.79
N ARG A 67 12.85 -5.86 24.23
CA ARG A 67 13.99 -6.58 24.82
C ARG A 67 14.37 -6.01 26.20
N GLU A 68 14.48 -4.69 26.31
CA GLU A 68 14.74 -4.02 27.58
C GLU A 68 13.65 -4.31 28.62
N ALA A 69 12.38 -4.22 28.22
CA ALA A 69 11.27 -4.52 29.12
C ALA A 69 11.28 -5.98 29.62
N ILE A 70 11.63 -6.93 28.73
CA ILE A 70 11.75 -8.34 29.10
C ILE A 70 12.95 -8.55 30.04
N ALA A 71 14.11 -7.96 29.74
CA ALA A 71 15.28 -8.06 30.59
C ALA A 71 15.00 -7.50 32.00
N ALA A 72 14.37 -6.36 32.10
CA ALA A 72 13.95 -5.77 33.38
C ALA A 72 13.01 -6.72 34.15
N SER A 73 11.97 -7.27 33.49
CA SER A 73 11.03 -8.20 34.12
C SER A 73 11.68 -9.49 34.63
N ILE A 74 12.68 -10.02 33.94
CA ILE A 74 13.43 -11.20 34.39
C ILE A 74 14.37 -10.85 35.54
N ALA A 75 15.00 -9.66 35.50
CA ALA A 75 15.87 -9.16 36.57
C ALA A 75 15.11 -8.94 37.88
N GLU A 76 13.89 -8.35 37.82
CA GLU A 76 13.00 -8.20 38.96
C GLU A 76 12.63 -9.54 39.62
N GLN A 77 12.58 -10.63 38.85
CA GLN A 77 12.37 -11.99 39.35
C GLN A 77 13.64 -12.62 39.95
N GLY A 78 14.78 -11.93 39.89
CA GLY A 78 16.08 -12.46 40.35
C GLY A 78 16.61 -13.64 39.52
N LYS A 79 16.15 -13.78 38.27
CA LYS A 79 16.49 -14.93 37.40
C LYS A 79 17.39 -14.57 36.21
N MET A 80 17.88 -13.35 36.15
CA MET A 80 18.81 -12.95 35.07
C MET A 80 20.14 -13.64 35.23
N THR A 81 20.67 -14.17 34.15
CA THR A 81 21.99 -14.79 34.05
C THR A 81 22.72 -14.29 32.80
N ASP A 82 24.06 -14.35 32.78
CA ASP A 82 24.90 -13.92 31.65
C ASP A 82 24.52 -14.67 30.34
N GLU A 83 24.13 -15.96 30.46
CA GLU A 83 23.74 -16.77 29.32
C GLU A 83 22.38 -16.29 28.77
N LEU A 84 21.46 -15.96 29.66
CA LEU A 84 20.12 -15.46 29.28
C LEU A 84 20.22 -14.09 28.65
N GLU A 85 21.06 -13.20 29.18
CA GLU A 85 21.33 -11.89 28.59
C GLU A 85 21.87 -12.01 27.16
N LYS A 86 22.82 -12.96 26.94
CA LYS A 86 23.32 -13.26 25.58
C LYS A 86 22.22 -13.79 24.65
N LYS A 87 21.33 -14.66 25.14
CA LYS A 87 20.20 -15.18 24.34
C LYS A 87 19.22 -14.07 23.97
N LEU A 88 18.89 -13.17 24.92
CA LEU A 88 18.04 -12.00 24.65
C LEU A 88 18.69 -11.05 23.63
N ALA A 89 19.99 -10.81 23.75
CA ALA A 89 20.74 -9.97 22.81
C ALA A 89 20.82 -10.55 21.40
N ALA A 90 20.90 -11.88 21.28
CA ALA A 90 20.99 -12.59 20.01
C ALA A 90 19.64 -12.72 19.27
N ALA A 91 18.51 -12.60 19.97
CA ALA A 91 17.18 -12.69 19.36
C ALA A 91 16.97 -11.61 18.31
N ALA A 92 16.77 -12.00 17.05
CA ALA A 92 16.63 -11.11 15.90
C ALA A 92 15.18 -10.74 15.60
N THR A 93 14.22 -11.53 16.10
CA THR A 93 12.79 -11.35 15.87
C THR A 93 12.00 -11.31 17.18
N LEU A 94 10.79 -10.71 17.11
CA LEU A 94 9.89 -10.68 18.26
C LEU A 94 9.53 -12.09 18.74
N SER A 95 9.31 -13.04 17.82
CA SER A 95 9.00 -14.44 18.15
C SER A 95 10.14 -15.11 18.92
N GLU A 96 11.38 -14.94 18.49
CA GLU A 96 12.56 -15.47 19.20
C GLU A 96 12.70 -14.84 20.61
N LEU A 97 12.48 -13.54 20.70
CA LEU A 97 12.53 -12.81 21.96
C LEU A 97 11.44 -13.28 22.95
N GLU A 98 10.22 -13.47 22.48
CA GLU A 98 9.11 -13.97 23.28
C GLU A 98 9.32 -15.46 23.68
N ASP A 99 9.96 -16.27 22.83
CA ASP A 99 10.29 -17.68 23.19
C ASP A 99 11.32 -17.71 24.33
N VAL A 100 12.34 -16.85 24.31
CA VAL A 100 13.31 -16.74 25.43
C VAL A 100 12.63 -16.25 26.72
N TYR A 101 11.64 -15.36 26.63
CA TYR A 101 10.89 -14.85 27.76
C TYR A 101 9.86 -15.84 28.33
N ARG A 102 9.41 -16.80 27.51
CA ARG A 102 8.27 -17.69 27.82
C ARG A 102 8.33 -18.39 29.17
N PRO A 103 9.47 -18.94 29.62
CA PRO A 103 9.59 -19.57 30.94
C PRO A 103 9.41 -18.58 32.12
N TYR A 104 9.64 -17.29 31.89
CA TYR A 104 9.62 -16.24 32.92
C TYR A 104 8.34 -15.42 32.91
N LYS A 105 7.52 -15.58 31.87
CA LYS A 105 6.25 -14.87 31.71
C LYS A 105 5.24 -15.32 32.76
N GLN A 106 4.59 -14.38 33.41
CA GLN A 106 3.48 -14.71 34.31
C GLN A 106 2.36 -15.38 33.53
N LYS A 107 2.06 -16.62 33.89
CA LYS A 107 1.00 -17.43 33.27
C LYS A 107 -0.24 -17.41 34.14
N ARG A 108 -1.42 -17.62 33.54
CA ARG A 108 -2.63 -17.97 34.28
C ARG A 108 -2.43 -19.35 34.92
N ARG A 109 -3.23 -19.68 35.95
CA ARG A 109 -3.15 -20.96 36.68
C ARG A 109 -3.16 -22.15 35.71
N THR A 110 -1.97 -22.74 35.49
CA THR A 110 -1.77 -23.89 34.59
C THR A 110 -1.82 -25.22 35.35
N ARG A 111 -1.96 -26.36 34.61
CA ARG A 111 -1.86 -27.69 35.25
C ARG A 111 -0.48 -27.86 35.91
N ALA A 112 0.59 -27.41 35.29
CA ALA A 112 1.93 -27.44 35.85
C ALA A 112 2.04 -26.62 37.14
N MET A 113 1.42 -25.42 37.22
CA MET A 113 1.38 -24.62 38.43
C MET A 113 0.66 -25.35 39.56
N ILE A 114 -0.48 -25.94 39.25
CA ILE A 114 -1.24 -26.74 40.24
C ILE A 114 -0.37 -27.92 40.75
N ALA A 115 0.37 -28.58 39.85
CA ALA A 115 1.27 -29.66 40.22
C ALA A 115 2.44 -29.15 41.12
N LYS A 116 2.99 -27.99 40.80
CA LYS A 116 4.04 -27.32 41.62
C LYS A 116 3.55 -26.94 42.99
N GLU A 117 2.31 -26.39 43.11
CA GLU A 117 1.68 -26.06 44.38
C GLU A 117 1.50 -27.32 45.26
N LYS A 118 1.26 -28.49 44.65
CA LYS A 118 1.19 -29.79 45.36
C LYS A 118 2.58 -30.33 45.76
N GLY A 119 3.66 -29.65 45.39
CA GLY A 119 5.02 -30.02 45.76
C GLY A 119 5.66 -31.11 44.89
N VAL A 120 5.16 -31.32 43.68
CA VAL A 120 5.63 -32.43 42.79
C VAL A 120 6.79 -32.00 41.88
N GLN A 121 7.28 -30.74 41.94
CA GLN A 121 8.40 -30.29 41.10
C GLN A 121 9.68 -31.13 41.24
N PRO A 122 10.15 -31.55 42.46
CA PRO A 122 11.36 -32.37 42.57
C PRO A 122 11.20 -33.76 41.93
N LEU A 123 9.98 -34.33 41.91
CA LEU A 123 9.69 -35.57 41.20
C LEU A 123 9.85 -35.38 39.67
N ALA A 124 9.29 -34.28 39.16
CA ALA A 124 9.44 -33.94 37.73
C ALA A 124 10.91 -33.81 37.36
N ASP A 125 11.71 -33.11 38.16
CA ASP A 125 13.13 -32.94 37.94
C ASP A 125 13.91 -34.29 37.98
N ALA A 126 13.57 -35.19 38.91
CA ALA A 126 14.14 -36.52 38.99
C ALA A 126 13.79 -37.41 37.77
N ILE A 127 12.52 -37.37 37.34
CA ILE A 127 12.08 -38.07 36.12
C ILE A 127 12.75 -37.50 34.88
N PHE A 128 12.93 -36.19 34.77
CA PHE A 128 13.56 -35.57 33.64
C PHE A 128 15.04 -35.84 33.54
N ALA A 129 15.73 -36.03 34.68
CA ALA A 129 17.14 -36.46 34.74
C ALA A 129 17.40 -37.87 34.19
N GLN A 130 16.39 -38.74 34.03
CA GLN A 130 16.42 -40.02 33.37
C GLN A 130 17.61 -40.89 33.78
N ARG A 131 17.93 -40.93 35.08
CA ARG A 131 19.08 -41.71 35.57
C ARG A 131 18.83 -43.20 35.38
N ARG A 132 19.87 -43.95 35.05
CA ARG A 132 19.77 -45.44 34.95
C ARG A 132 19.38 -46.05 36.29
N GLY A 133 18.36 -46.91 36.27
CA GLY A 133 17.83 -47.58 37.48
C GLY A 133 16.70 -46.83 38.21
N ASP A 134 16.38 -45.59 37.80
CA ASP A 134 15.25 -44.88 38.31
C ASP A 134 13.92 -45.46 37.75
N ASP A 135 13.00 -45.79 38.66
CA ASP A 135 11.62 -46.20 38.35
C ASP A 135 10.67 -45.04 38.73
N PRO A 136 9.93 -44.49 37.78
CA PRO A 136 9.08 -43.33 38.03
C PRO A 136 7.99 -43.54 39.09
N LEU A 137 7.43 -44.78 39.20
CA LEU A 137 6.41 -45.06 40.21
C LEU A 137 7.05 -45.20 41.61
N ARG A 138 8.24 -45.77 41.70
CA ARG A 138 8.97 -45.84 42.96
C ARG A 138 9.41 -44.46 43.44
N LEU A 139 9.90 -43.59 42.56
CA LEU A 139 10.24 -42.20 42.89
C LEU A 139 8.99 -41.44 43.35
N ALA A 140 7.82 -41.67 42.73
CA ALA A 140 6.57 -41.01 43.02
C ALA A 140 5.99 -41.34 44.39
N GLN A 141 6.30 -42.50 44.99
CA GLN A 141 5.77 -42.88 46.30
C GLN A 141 6.07 -41.86 47.40
N ALA A 142 7.23 -41.21 47.36
CA ALA A 142 7.61 -40.20 48.33
C ALA A 142 6.77 -38.89 48.25
N TYR A 143 5.95 -38.71 47.19
CA TYR A 143 5.15 -37.52 46.95
C TYR A 143 3.64 -37.77 47.12
N VAL A 144 3.22 -38.98 47.55
CA VAL A 144 1.84 -39.28 47.89
C VAL A 144 1.47 -38.53 49.17
N SER A 145 0.40 -37.74 49.11
CA SER A 145 -0.09 -36.93 50.24
C SER A 145 -1.57 -36.61 50.05
N GLU A 146 -2.42 -37.10 50.90
CA GLU A 146 -3.87 -36.80 50.88
C GLU A 146 -4.12 -35.29 51.13
N GLU A 147 -3.36 -34.67 52.02
CA GLU A 147 -3.47 -33.24 52.33
C GLU A 147 -3.24 -32.37 51.09
N LYS A 148 -2.34 -32.79 50.22
CA LYS A 148 -2.01 -32.08 48.98
C LYS A 148 -2.86 -32.60 47.79
N GLY A 149 -3.76 -33.53 48.00
CA GLY A 149 -4.60 -34.15 46.98
C GLY A 149 -3.79 -34.94 45.94
N VAL A 150 -2.71 -35.63 46.38
CA VAL A 150 -1.94 -36.59 45.59
C VAL A 150 -2.22 -37.96 46.18
N LEU A 151 -3.22 -38.63 45.61
CA LEU A 151 -3.82 -39.83 46.23
C LEU A 151 -2.95 -41.10 46.11
N ASP A 152 -2.19 -41.18 45.02
CA ASP A 152 -1.33 -42.33 44.70
C ASP A 152 -0.12 -41.96 43.88
N ALA A 153 0.82 -42.87 43.67
CA ALA A 153 2.01 -42.71 42.89
C ALA A 153 1.72 -42.40 41.39
N GLN A 154 0.65 -42.98 40.84
CA GLN A 154 0.26 -42.70 39.45
C GLN A 154 -0.19 -41.26 39.25
N THR A 155 -0.97 -40.75 40.20
CA THR A 155 -1.37 -39.31 40.24
C THR A 155 -0.15 -38.39 40.37
N ALA A 156 0.86 -38.76 41.20
CA ALA A 156 2.09 -38.02 41.32
C ALA A 156 2.88 -37.98 39.99
N VAL A 157 2.99 -39.12 39.30
CA VAL A 157 3.63 -39.20 37.96
C VAL A 157 2.86 -38.35 36.95
N GLN A 158 1.54 -38.35 36.94
CA GLN A 158 0.73 -37.54 36.03
C GLN A 158 0.94 -36.03 36.28
N LEU A 159 1.00 -35.61 37.53
CA LEU A 159 1.30 -34.21 37.90
C LEU A 159 2.72 -33.80 37.49
N ALA A 160 3.70 -34.72 37.67
CA ALA A 160 5.06 -34.49 37.19
C ALA A 160 5.10 -34.38 35.68
N GLN A 161 4.32 -35.20 34.97
CA GLN A 161 4.18 -35.16 33.50
C GLN A 161 3.63 -33.79 33.01
N ASP A 162 2.64 -33.22 33.72
CA ASP A 162 2.11 -31.88 33.40
C ASP A 162 3.19 -30.80 33.56
N ILE A 163 4.08 -30.88 34.54
CA ILE A 163 5.22 -30.00 34.73
C ILE A 163 6.20 -30.15 33.55
N LEU A 164 6.56 -31.40 33.22
CA LEU A 164 7.48 -31.69 32.12
C LEU A 164 6.94 -31.21 30.76
N ALA A 165 5.65 -31.43 30.52
CA ALA A 165 5.01 -30.94 29.29
C ALA A 165 5.10 -29.41 29.16
N GLU A 166 4.92 -28.66 30.24
CA GLU A 166 5.08 -27.21 30.23
C GLU A 166 6.54 -26.82 30.01
N GLN A 167 7.48 -27.47 30.69
CA GLN A 167 8.93 -27.23 30.54
C GLN A 167 9.40 -27.48 29.11
N ILE A 168 8.99 -28.59 28.49
CA ILE A 168 9.28 -28.89 27.07
C ILE A 168 8.67 -27.84 26.13
N SER A 169 7.46 -27.39 26.42
CA SER A 169 6.77 -26.41 25.60
C SER A 169 7.39 -25.02 25.65
N ASP A 170 8.11 -24.71 26.74
CA ASP A 170 8.76 -23.43 26.96
C ASP A 170 10.20 -23.41 26.45
N ASP A 171 10.73 -24.54 25.96
CA ASP A 171 12.09 -24.59 25.41
C ASP A 171 12.18 -23.88 24.07
N ALA A 172 12.98 -22.80 24.02
CA ALA A 172 13.13 -21.96 22.84
C ALA A 172 13.79 -22.69 21.65
N ALA A 173 14.71 -23.64 21.91
CA ALA A 173 15.41 -24.39 20.85
C ALA A 173 14.46 -25.41 20.19
N ILE A 174 13.65 -26.10 21.01
CA ILE A 174 12.59 -26.99 20.52
C ILE A 174 11.60 -26.22 19.67
N ARG A 175 11.12 -25.08 20.15
CA ARG A 175 10.18 -24.22 19.41
C ARG A 175 10.76 -23.72 18.09
N ALA A 176 12.02 -23.25 18.08
CA ALA A 176 12.70 -22.82 16.86
C ALA A 176 12.81 -23.96 15.83
N SER A 177 13.15 -25.17 16.26
CA SER A 177 13.24 -26.35 15.39
C SER A 177 11.88 -26.74 14.80
N LEU A 178 10.83 -26.70 15.60
CA LEU A 178 9.46 -27.01 15.18
C LEU A 178 8.87 -25.93 14.28
N ARG A 179 9.15 -24.65 14.54
CA ARG A 179 8.80 -23.54 13.65
C ARG A 179 9.45 -23.71 12.27
N ALA A 180 10.71 -24.09 12.23
CA ALA A 180 11.42 -24.39 10.97
C ALA A 180 10.77 -25.59 10.25
N LEU A 181 10.31 -26.61 10.98
CA LEU A 181 9.56 -27.73 10.40
C LEU A 181 8.26 -27.24 9.76
N TYR A 182 7.44 -26.47 10.48
CA TYR A 182 6.18 -25.90 9.97
C TYR A 182 6.41 -25.08 8.69
N ARG A 183 7.42 -24.20 8.69
CA ARG A 183 7.73 -23.37 7.51
C ARG A 183 8.14 -24.23 6.31
N ARG A 184 8.86 -25.34 6.52
CA ARG A 184 9.36 -26.21 5.45
C ARG A 184 8.32 -27.19 4.93
N THR A 185 7.55 -27.82 5.80
CA THR A 185 6.66 -28.96 5.46
C THR A 185 5.19 -28.71 5.78
N GLY A 186 4.86 -27.60 6.43
CA GLY A 186 3.52 -27.26 6.81
C GLY A 186 2.58 -27.15 5.61
N MET A 187 1.35 -27.58 5.77
CA MET A 187 0.30 -27.57 4.77
C MET A 187 -0.86 -26.68 5.24
N LEU A 188 -1.14 -25.62 4.49
CA LEU A 188 -2.37 -24.85 4.66
C LEU A 188 -3.54 -25.70 4.15
N ARG A 189 -4.53 -25.93 5.01
CA ARG A 189 -5.74 -26.66 4.68
C ARG A 189 -6.96 -25.80 4.94
N ALA A 190 -7.89 -25.82 3.99
CA ALA A 190 -9.22 -25.27 4.19
C ALA A 190 -10.27 -26.33 3.84
N ALA A 191 -11.31 -26.42 4.64
CA ALA A 191 -12.42 -27.35 4.46
C ALA A 191 -13.75 -26.61 4.64
N ALA A 192 -14.82 -27.07 3.97
CA ALA A 192 -16.16 -26.51 4.16
C ALA A 192 -16.58 -26.60 5.64
N ALA A 193 -17.08 -25.51 6.20
CA ALA A 193 -17.62 -25.46 7.56
C ALA A 193 -19.14 -25.71 7.60
N LYS A 194 -19.81 -25.41 6.48
CA LYS A 194 -21.28 -25.60 6.31
C LYS A 194 -21.58 -25.99 4.86
N GLU A 195 -22.71 -26.65 4.64
CA GLU A 195 -23.20 -27.01 3.31
C GLU A 195 -23.87 -25.79 2.64
N GLY A 196 -23.77 -25.72 1.32
CA GLY A 196 -24.41 -24.70 0.48
C GLY A 196 -23.50 -24.13 -0.58
N GLU A 197 -24.09 -23.41 -1.53
CA GLU A 197 -23.33 -22.67 -2.55
C GLU A 197 -22.69 -21.44 -1.93
N SER A 198 -21.38 -21.28 -2.14
CA SER A 198 -20.65 -20.11 -1.68
C SER A 198 -19.59 -19.68 -2.70
N VAL A 199 -19.19 -18.42 -2.63
CA VAL A 199 -18.06 -17.90 -3.42
C VAL A 199 -16.72 -18.56 -3.04
N TYR A 200 -16.68 -19.27 -1.93
CA TYR A 200 -15.52 -20.00 -1.42
C TYR A 200 -15.49 -21.49 -1.79
N ALA A 201 -16.40 -21.96 -2.66
CA ALA A 201 -16.50 -23.35 -3.05
C ALA A 201 -15.18 -23.96 -3.55
N GLN A 202 -14.35 -23.17 -4.22
CA GLN A 202 -13.02 -23.60 -4.66
C GLN A 202 -12.04 -23.91 -3.52
N TYR A 203 -12.32 -23.47 -2.29
CA TYR A 203 -11.53 -23.71 -1.08
C TYR A 203 -12.19 -24.71 -0.12
N ALA A 204 -13.31 -25.32 -0.51
CA ALA A 204 -14.07 -26.26 0.34
C ALA A 204 -13.31 -27.57 0.67
N ASP A 205 -12.36 -27.95 -0.15
CA ASP A 205 -11.39 -29.02 0.09
C ASP A 205 -10.05 -28.60 -0.54
N TYR A 206 -9.36 -27.72 0.17
CA TYR A 206 -8.14 -27.08 -0.34
C TYR A 206 -6.93 -27.45 0.51
N ARG A 207 -5.80 -27.73 -0.16
CA ARG A 207 -4.53 -28.06 0.49
C ARG A 207 -3.36 -27.53 -0.30
N GLU A 208 -2.48 -26.76 0.34
CA GLU A 208 -1.29 -26.18 -0.29
C GLU A 208 -0.12 -26.07 0.70
N PRO A 209 1.15 -26.32 0.26
CA PRO A 209 2.30 -26.06 1.10
C PRO A 209 2.40 -24.59 1.53
N VAL A 210 2.68 -24.34 2.82
CA VAL A 210 2.87 -23.00 3.40
C VAL A 210 3.83 -22.14 2.57
N LEU A 211 4.93 -22.72 2.10
CA LEU A 211 5.94 -22.04 1.26
C LEU A 211 5.40 -21.50 -0.07
N ARG A 212 4.33 -22.09 -0.60
CA ARG A 212 3.77 -21.76 -1.93
C ARG A 212 2.46 -20.99 -1.84
N ALA A 213 1.93 -20.79 -0.65
CA ALA A 213 0.65 -20.15 -0.44
C ALA A 213 0.71 -18.69 -0.91
N ALA A 214 -0.02 -18.36 -1.98
CA ALA A 214 -0.07 -17.01 -2.53
C ALA A 214 -0.96 -16.09 -1.67
N GLY A 215 -0.56 -14.82 -1.53
CA GLY A 215 -1.22 -13.85 -0.65
C GLY A 215 -2.72 -13.70 -0.91
N HIS A 216 -3.15 -13.61 -2.17
CA HIS A 216 -4.57 -13.47 -2.51
C HIS A 216 -5.42 -14.69 -2.07
N ARG A 217 -4.84 -15.92 -2.11
CA ARG A 217 -5.52 -17.12 -1.62
C ARG A 217 -5.63 -17.11 -0.10
N ILE A 218 -4.58 -16.69 0.59
CA ILE A 218 -4.59 -16.55 2.05
C ILE A 218 -5.68 -15.57 2.49
N LEU A 219 -5.78 -14.41 1.83
CA LEU A 219 -6.81 -13.40 2.14
C LEU A 219 -8.22 -13.92 1.85
N ALA A 220 -8.40 -14.64 0.73
CA ALA A 220 -9.69 -15.27 0.39
C ALA A 220 -10.11 -16.31 1.44
N ILE A 221 -9.19 -17.19 1.83
CA ILE A 221 -9.42 -18.25 2.82
C ILE A 221 -9.70 -17.64 4.19
N ASN A 222 -8.95 -16.61 4.62
CA ASN A 222 -9.19 -15.91 5.88
C ASN A 222 -10.56 -15.23 5.92
N ARG A 223 -11.01 -14.64 4.79
CA ARG A 223 -12.37 -14.08 4.69
C ARG A 223 -13.43 -15.19 4.79
N GLY A 224 -13.24 -16.30 4.07
CA GLY A 224 -14.15 -17.44 4.13
C GLY A 224 -14.27 -18.05 5.53
N GLU A 225 -13.17 -18.07 6.30
CA GLU A 225 -13.17 -18.50 7.71
C GLU A 225 -13.93 -17.51 8.61
N ARG A 226 -13.70 -16.21 8.45
CA ARG A 226 -14.38 -15.15 9.21
C ARG A 226 -15.89 -15.13 8.94
N GLU A 227 -16.30 -15.45 7.71
CA GLU A 227 -17.70 -15.58 7.31
C GLU A 227 -18.29 -16.98 7.64
N GLU A 228 -17.52 -17.83 8.34
CA GLU A 228 -17.91 -19.16 8.77
C GLU A 228 -18.26 -20.14 7.64
N TRP A 229 -17.74 -19.90 6.43
CA TRP A 229 -17.85 -20.83 5.32
C TRP A 229 -16.76 -21.88 5.30
N LEU A 230 -15.59 -21.54 5.85
CA LEU A 230 -14.42 -22.41 5.86
C LEU A 230 -13.93 -22.67 7.29
N LYS A 231 -13.35 -23.86 7.50
CA LYS A 231 -12.48 -24.19 8.63
C LYS A 231 -11.07 -24.27 8.11
N VAL A 232 -10.16 -23.54 8.75
CA VAL A 232 -8.79 -23.39 8.26
C VAL A 232 -7.79 -23.82 9.31
N ALA A 233 -6.79 -24.59 8.90
CA ALA A 233 -5.70 -25.07 9.75
C ALA A 233 -4.39 -25.06 8.98
N VAL A 234 -3.27 -24.99 9.70
CA VAL A 234 -1.95 -25.33 9.16
C VAL A 234 -1.49 -26.62 9.82
N GLU A 235 -1.52 -27.69 9.04
CA GLU A 235 -1.14 -29.03 9.47
C GLU A 235 0.37 -29.22 9.36
N CYS A 236 0.95 -29.92 10.34
CA CYS A 236 2.34 -30.36 10.35
C CYS A 236 2.38 -31.87 10.62
N ASP A 237 3.45 -32.53 10.21
CA ASP A 237 3.64 -33.96 10.47
C ASP A 237 3.95 -34.20 11.96
N ASP A 238 3.00 -34.78 12.67
CA ASP A 238 3.08 -35.06 14.11
C ASP A 238 4.23 -36.01 14.45
N GLU A 239 4.53 -37.00 13.60
CA GLU A 239 5.61 -37.95 13.84
C GLU A 239 6.97 -37.27 13.76
N GLN A 240 7.19 -36.44 12.73
CA GLN A 240 8.43 -35.68 12.60
C GLN A 240 8.59 -34.68 13.75
N ALA A 241 7.51 -34.01 14.15
CA ALA A 241 7.53 -33.08 15.27
C ALA A 241 7.91 -33.79 16.58
N LEU A 242 7.27 -34.91 16.86
CA LEU A 242 7.59 -35.72 18.05
C LEU A 242 9.01 -36.27 18.02
N GLN A 243 9.52 -36.67 16.85
CA GLN A 243 10.94 -37.07 16.72
C GLN A 243 11.89 -35.94 17.09
N ILE A 244 11.61 -34.70 16.67
CA ILE A 244 12.43 -33.53 17.02
C ILE A 244 12.42 -33.32 18.54
N ILE A 245 11.24 -33.31 19.16
CA ILE A 245 11.09 -33.15 20.61
C ILE A 245 11.81 -34.28 21.35
N CYS A 246 11.51 -35.54 20.99
CA CYS A 246 12.10 -36.70 21.66
C CYS A 246 13.63 -36.73 21.55
N ARG A 247 14.23 -36.34 20.41
CA ARG A 247 15.68 -36.21 20.26
C ARG A 247 16.30 -35.18 21.22
N ALA A 248 15.54 -34.14 21.54
CA ALA A 248 16.02 -33.05 22.41
C ALA A 248 15.92 -33.41 23.90
N VAL A 249 14.95 -34.28 24.31
CA VAL A 249 14.60 -34.46 25.72
C VAL A 249 14.76 -35.89 26.22
N ILE A 250 14.92 -36.92 25.37
CA ILE A 250 15.01 -38.31 25.79
C ILE A 250 16.50 -38.79 25.84
N GLU A 251 16.89 -39.26 27.01
CA GLU A 251 18.16 -39.97 27.26
C GLU A 251 17.92 -41.46 27.34
N PRO A 252 18.36 -42.28 26.36
CA PRO A 252 18.03 -43.70 26.34
C PRO A 252 18.61 -44.50 27.55
N GLY A 253 17.84 -45.48 28.07
CA GLY A 253 18.30 -46.41 29.07
C GLY A 253 17.71 -46.23 30.47
N SER A 254 16.70 -45.40 30.67
CA SER A 254 15.94 -45.26 31.92
C SER A 254 14.49 -45.63 31.72
N ALA A 255 13.83 -46.19 32.72
CA ALA A 255 12.40 -46.41 32.73
C ALA A 255 11.60 -45.08 32.75
N CYS A 256 12.21 -43.96 33.11
CA CYS A 256 11.64 -42.62 33.05
C CYS A 256 11.42 -42.10 31.61
N CYS A 257 12.08 -42.70 30.61
CA CYS A 257 11.96 -42.31 29.20
C CYS A 257 10.49 -42.32 28.69
N ASP A 258 9.69 -43.30 29.14
CA ASP A 258 8.29 -43.41 28.69
C ASP A 258 7.43 -42.28 29.25
N VAL A 259 7.68 -41.86 30.50
CA VAL A 259 7.01 -40.70 31.10
C VAL A 259 7.40 -39.40 30.38
N VAL A 260 8.68 -39.22 30.08
CA VAL A 260 9.17 -38.04 29.31
C VAL A 260 8.59 -38.04 27.90
N ARG A 261 8.51 -39.21 27.23
CA ARG A 261 7.87 -39.35 25.91
C ARG A 261 6.38 -39.00 25.94
N ALA A 262 5.67 -39.43 26.98
CA ALA A 262 4.28 -39.06 27.16
C ALA A 262 4.10 -37.56 27.43
N ALA A 263 5.00 -36.95 28.22
CA ALA A 263 5.07 -35.50 28.42
C ALA A 263 5.34 -34.75 27.12
N ALA A 264 6.27 -35.25 26.29
CA ALA A 264 6.56 -34.69 24.97
C ALA A 264 5.35 -34.71 24.03
N LYS A 265 4.60 -35.81 24.04
CA LYS A 265 3.34 -35.95 23.27
C LYS A 265 2.28 -34.96 23.73
N ASP A 266 2.09 -34.81 25.05
CA ASP A 266 1.15 -33.85 25.63
C ASP A 266 1.61 -32.40 25.34
N ALA A 267 2.91 -32.09 25.49
CA ALA A 267 3.48 -30.79 25.14
C ALA A 267 3.22 -30.43 23.69
N TRP A 268 3.45 -31.37 22.76
CA TRP A 268 3.17 -31.16 21.34
C TRP A 268 1.70 -30.88 21.08
N GLY A 269 0.81 -31.81 21.40
CA GLY A 269 -0.60 -31.73 21.00
C GLY A 269 -1.37 -30.60 21.67
N ARG A 270 -1.08 -30.33 22.96
CA ARG A 270 -1.85 -29.37 23.76
C ARG A 270 -1.24 -27.98 23.83
N LEU A 271 0.06 -27.83 23.78
CA LEU A 271 0.75 -26.56 24.06
C LEU A 271 1.49 -25.98 22.85
N ILE A 272 2.28 -26.80 22.15
CA ILE A 272 3.18 -26.32 21.09
C ILE A 272 2.45 -26.19 19.76
N SER A 273 1.84 -27.29 19.27
CA SER A 273 1.21 -27.31 17.94
C SER A 273 0.15 -26.21 17.76
N PRO A 274 -0.82 -26.02 18.68
CA PRO A 274 -1.81 -24.94 18.51
C PRO A 274 -1.21 -23.54 18.60
N SER A 275 -0.09 -23.38 19.29
CA SER A 275 0.63 -22.11 19.41
C SER A 275 1.40 -21.78 18.12
N LEU A 276 2.16 -22.74 17.57
CA LEU A 276 2.93 -22.58 16.35
C LEU A 276 2.03 -22.49 15.12
N GLU A 277 0.94 -23.26 15.05
CA GLU A 277 -0.05 -23.13 14.00
C GLU A 277 -0.57 -21.70 13.90
N ARG A 278 -0.97 -21.11 15.02
CA ARG A 278 -1.44 -19.72 15.07
C ARG A 278 -0.35 -18.73 14.66
N GLU A 279 0.88 -18.97 15.08
CA GLU A 279 2.02 -18.15 14.72
C GLU A 279 2.26 -18.18 13.18
N ILE A 280 2.31 -19.36 12.59
CA ILE A 280 2.49 -19.53 11.13
C ILE A 280 1.33 -18.93 10.34
N ARG A 281 0.08 -19.10 10.82
CA ARG A 281 -1.07 -18.45 10.18
C ARG A 281 -0.98 -16.91 10.21
N ASN A 282 -0.51 -16.35 11.33
CA ASN A 282 -0.29 -14.91 11.43
C ASN A 282 0.82 -14.47 10.48
N GLU A 283 1.95 -15.18 10.41
CA GLU A 283 3.03 -14.89 9.46
C GLU A 283 2.54 -14.89 8.00
N LEU A 284 1.73 -15.89 7.62
CA LEU A 284 1.14 -15.96 6.28
C LEU A 284 0.21 -14.78 6.01
N THR A 285 -0.61 -14.41 6.99
CA THR A 285 -1.54 -13.29 6.88
C THR A 285 -0.81 -11.96 6.78
N ASP A 286 0.21 -11.73 7.61
CA ASP A 286 1.02 -10.50 7.58
C ASP A 286 1.73 -10.34 6.23
N LYS A 287 2.37 -11.41 5.73
CA LYS A 287 2.99 -11.41 4.40
C LYS A 287 1.99 -11.17 3.27
N ALA A 288 0.77 -11.74 3.38
CA ALA A 288 -0.30 -11.51 2.40
C ALA A 288 -0.78 -10.05 2.44
N ASN A 289 -0.90 -9.46 3.64
CA ASN A 289 -1.27 -8.06 3.82
C ASN A 289 -0.22 -7.12 3.22
N GLU A 290 1.06 -7.32 3.51
CA GLU A 290 2.16 -6.52 2.93
C GLU A 290 2.12 -6.53 1.40
N GLY A 291 1.98 -7.73 0.79
CA GLY A 291 1.87 -7.87 -0.65
C GLY A 291 0.65 -7.16 -1.23
N ALA A 292 -0.51 -7.27 -0.59
CA ALA A 292 -1.74 -6.61 -1.02
C ALA A 292 -1.65 -5.08 -0.89
N ILE A 293 -1.12 -4.57 0.22
CA ILE A 293 -0.93 -3.13 0.46
C ILE A 293 -0.01 -2.54 -0.60
N ARG A 294 1.08 -3.24 -0.97
CA ARG A 294 1.98 -2.80 -2.05
C ARG A 294 1.24 -2.64 -3.38
N VAL A 295 0.48 -3.67 -3.80
CA VAL A 295 -0.32 -3.61 -5.03
C VAL A 295 -1.35 -2.48 -4.98
N PHE A 296 -1.97 -2.23 -3.83
CA PHE A 296 -2.93 -1.13 -3.67
C PHE A 296 -2.25 0.23 -3.75
N GLY A 297 -1.04 0.34 -3.19
CA GLY A 297 -0.20 1.53 -3.34
C GLY A 297 0.14 1.82 -4.80
N ASP A 298 0.57 0.80 -5.55
CA ASP A 298 0.89 0.91 -6.97
C ASP A 298 -0.34 1.33 -7.80
N ASN A 299 -1.49 0.72 -7.55
CA ASN A 299 -2.73 1.07 -8.24
C ASN A 299 -3.18 2.51 -7.92
N LEU A 300 -3.07 2.94 -6.66
CA LEU A 300 -3.37 4.31 -6.25
C LEU A 300 -2.42 5.30 -6.91
N HIS A 301 -1.11 5.01 -6.90
CA HIS A 301 -0.10 5.85 -7.54
C HIS A 301 -0.45 6.10 -9.01
N GLN A 302 -0.76 5.03 -9.75
CA GLN A 302 -1.09 5.14 -11.17
C GLN A 302 -2.40 5.91 -11.41
N LEU A 303 -3.40 5.73 -10.53
CA LEU A 303 -4.64 6.49 -10.61
C LEU A 303 -4.42 7.99 -10.39
N LEU A 304 -3.58 8.36 -9.41
CA LEU A 304 -3.26 9.75 -9.08
C LEU A 304 -2.36 10.41 -10.14
N MET A 305 -1.47 9.63 -10.74
CA MET A 305 -0.52 10.11 -11.73
C MET A 305 -1.04 10.06 -13.17
N GLN A 306 -2.35 9.82 -13.38
CA GLN A 306 -2.95 9.93 -14.71
C GLN A 306 -2.75 11.33 -15.28
N PRO A 307 -2.44 11.45 -16.61
CA PRO A 307 -2.26 12.72 -17.26
C PRO A 307 -3.52 13.60 -17.19
N PRO A 308 -3.41 14.85 -16.78
CA PRO A 308 -4.53 15.80 -16.76
C PRO A 308 -4.89 16.26 -18.17
N ILE A 309 -6.17 16.54 -18.40
CA ILE A 309 -6.66 17.17 -19.63
C ILE A 309 -6.97 18.63 -19.34
N ARG A 310 -5.95 19.47 -19.33
CA ARG A 310 -6.05 20.89 -18.95
C ARG A 310 -6.66 21.77 -20.05
N GLY A 311 -7.17 22.95 -19.67
CA GLY A 311 -7.61 24.00 -20.59
C GLY A 311 -8.86 23.63 -21.39
N LYS A 312 -9.73 22.72 -20.89
CA LYS A 312 -10.98 22.33 -21.54
C LYS A 312 -12.16 22.62 -20.67
N VAL A 313 -13.16 23.31 -21.23
CA VAL A 313 -14.49 23.39 -20.64
C VAL A 313 -15.12 22.01 -20.72
N THR A 314 -15.50 21.44 -19.57
CA THR A 314 -15.87 20.03 -19.44
C THR A 314 -17.29 19.84 -18.95
N LEU A 315 -18.04 18.96 -19.60
CA LEU A 315 -19.32 18.47 -19.11
C LEU A 315 -19.12 17.16 -18.36
N GLY A 316 -19.35 17.12 -17.06
CA GLY A 316 -19.40 15.90 -16.25
C GLY A 316 -20.79 15.28 -16.30
N VAL A 317 -20.82 13.98 -16.51
CA VAL A 317 -22.02 13.14 -16.50
C VAL A 317 -21.86 12.09 -15.42
N ASP A 318 -22.70 12.16 -14.39
CA ASP A 318 -22.82 11.11 -13.36
C ASP A 318 -24.01 10.23 -13.75
N PRO A 319 -23.77 8.99 -14.26
CA PRO A 319 -24.81 8.13 -14.78
C PRO A 319 -25.78 7.65 -13.69
N GLY A 320 -27.06 7.57 -14.02
CA GLY A 320 -28.07 7.05 -13.11
C GLY A 320 -29.35 6.60 -13.81
N PHE A 321 -29.89 5.46 -13.37
CA PHE A 321 -31.12 4.93 -13.95
C PHE A 321 -32.37 5.68 -13.45
N ARG A 322 -32.70 5.54 -12.17
CA ARG A 322 -33.97 6.01 -11.61
C ARG A 322 -34.05 7.52 -11.40
N THR A 323 -32.95 8.11 -10.96
CA THR A 323 -32.89 9.54 -10.61
C THR A 323 -32.45 10.44 -11.76
N GLY A 324 -32.22 9.86 -12.96
CA GLY A 324 -31.63 10.52 -14.11
C GLY A 324 -30.13 10.76 -13.97
N CYS A 325 -29.47 11.04 -15.09
CA CYS A 325 -28.06 11.39 -15.11
C CYS A 325 -27.87 12.85 -14.67
N LYS A 326 -26.93 13.07 -13.74
CA LYS A 326 -26.59 14.42 -13.30
C LYS A 326 -25.54 15.00 -14.23
N LEU A 327 -25.73 16.26 -14.55
CA LEU A 327 -24.92 17.01 -15.51
C LEU A 327 -24.30 18.21 -14.79
N ALA A 328 -23.02 18.45 -15.00
CA ALA A 328 -22.34 19.64 -14.49
C ALA A 328 -21.32 20.14 -15.51
N VAL A 329 -21.44 21.38 -15.94
CA VAL A 329 -20.45 22.03 -16.78
C VAL A 329 -19.48 22.80 -15.89
N VAL A 330 -18.18 22.55 -16.07
CA VAL A 330 -17.11 23.28 -15.40
C VAL A 330 -16.23 23.98 -16.43
N ASP A 331 -15.73 25.17 -16.08
CA ASP A 331 -14.78 25.90 -16.90
C ASP A 331 -13.37 25.27 -16.85
N GLU A 332 -12.43 25.89 -17.53
CA GLU A 332 -11.02 25.42 -17.60
C GLU A 332 -10.33 25.38 -16.23
N THR A 333 -10.84 26.10 -15.22
CA THR A 333 -10.34 26.15 -13.85
C THR A 333 -11.07 25.23 -12.89
N GLY A 334 -12.09 24.50 -13.37
CA GLY A 334 -12.94 23.64 -12.57
C GLY A 334 -14.10 24.36 -11.83
N LYS A 335 -14.35 25.65 -12.13
CA LYS A 335 -15.50 26.39 -11.59
C LYS A 335 -16.78 25.93 -12.28
N VAL A 336 -17.83 25.69 -11.50
CA VAL A 336 -19.14 25.26 -12.04
C VAL A 336 -19.81 26.43 -12.75
N LEU A 337 -20.23 26.19 -14.00
CA LEU A 337 -20.94 27.15 -14.85
C LEU A 337 -22.44 26.85 -14.90
N GLU A 338 -22.85 25.59 -15.04
CA GLU A 338 -24.23 25.17 -15.14
C GLU A 338 -24.38 23.73 -14.64
N THR A 339 -25.53 23.42 -14.04
CA THR A 339 -25.89 22.06 -13.63
C THR A 339 -27.26 21.66 -14.18
N GLY A 340 -27.52 20.35 -14.27
CA GLY A 340 -28.81 19.86 -14.76
C GLY A 340 -29.00 18.36 -14.47
N VAL A 341 -30.19 17.89 -14.86
CA VAL A 341 -30.52 16.46 -14.80
C VAL A 341 -31.15 16.05 -16.13
N GLY A 342 -30.60 14.96 -16.71
CA GLY A 342 -31.08 14.38 -17.96
C GLY A 342 -31.61 12.96 -17.75
N TYR A 343 -32.76 12.64 -18.37
CA TYR A 343 -33.37 11.31 -18.29
C TYR A 343 -33.29 10.65 -19.66
N PHE A 344 -32.34 9.71 -19.83
CA PHE A 344 -32.06 9.05 -21.12
C PHE A 344 -31.55 7.62 -21.03
N THR A 345 -31.39 7.06 -19.82
CA THR A 345 -30.73 5.76 -19.60
C THR A 345 -31.69 4.57 -19.52
N LEU A 346 -32.98 4.78 -19.18
CA LEU A 346 -33.96 3.69 -19.09
C LEU A 346 -34.87 3.64 -20.34
N PRO A 347 -35.40 2.46 -20.71
CA PRO A 347 -36.37 2.33 -21.80
C PRO A 347 -37.64 3.22 -21.61
N ASN A 348 -38.08 3.43 -20.37
CA ASN A 348 -39.22 4.32 -20.05
C ASN A 348 -38.85 5.81 -20.16
N HIS A 349 -37.59 6.15 -20.42
CA HIS A 349 -37.12 7.51 -20.66
C HIS A 349 -37.21 7.94 -22.14
N GLU A 350 -37.66 7.07 -23.07
CA GLU A 350 -37.67 7.40 -24.51
C GLU A 350 -38.35 8.73 -24.84
N ALA A 351 -39.50 9.02 -24.21
CA ALA A 351 -40.19 10.29 -24.38
C ALA A 351 -39.40 11.52 -23.86
N GLN A 352 -38.43 11.31 -22.99
CA GLN A 352 -37.61 12.38 -22.39
C GLN A 352 -36.26 12.56 -23.09
N LYS A 353 -35.80 11.59 -23.89
CA LYS A 353 -34.55 11.66 -24.61
C LYS A 353 -34.37 12.89 -25.49
N PRO A 354 -35.40 13.34 -26.28
CA PRO A 354 -35.25 14.54 -27.09
C PRO A 354 -35.03 15.80 -26.25
N ARG A 355 -35.67 15.88 -25.08
CA ARG A 355 -35.49 17.02 -24.15
C ARG A 355 -34.07 16.97 -23.52
N ALA A 356 -33.58 15.80 -23.10
CA ALA A 356 -32.25 15.64 -22.56
C ALA A 356 -31.17 15.96 -23.61
N LYS A 357 -31.38 15.55 -24.85
CA LYS A 357 -30.50 15.88 -25.99
C LYS A 357 -30.45 17.40 -26.22
N ALA A 358 -31.58 18.05 -26.29
CA ALA A 358 -31.64 19.51 -26.48
C ALA A 358 -30.99 20.27 -25.33
N GLN A 359 -31.15 19.79 -24.08
CA GLN A 359 -30.50 20.34 -22.90
C GLN A 359 -28.97 20.22 -23.00
N ILE A 360 -28.42 19.02 -23.27
CA ILE A 360 -26.98 18.78 -23.37
C ILE A 360 -26.37 19.59 -24.51
N LEU A 361 -26.95 19.56 -25.71
CA LEU A 361 -26.49 20.39 -26.85
C LEU A 361 -26.57 21.88 -26.53
N GLY A 362 -27.59 22.31 -25.77
CA GLY A 362 -27.69 23.67 -25.28
C GLY A 362 -26.56 24.06 -24.34
N MET A 363 -26.20 23.19 -23.35
CA MET A 363 -25.10 23.39 -22.46
C MET A 363 -23.77 23.46 -23.23
N ILE A 364 -23.54 22.53 -24.17
CA ILE A 364 -22.36 22.50 -25.02
C ILE A 364 -22.18 23.85 -25.76
N ARG A 365 -23.21 24.33 -26.40
CA ARG A 365 -23.15 25.58 -27.19
C ARG A 365 -22.98 26.83 -26.32
N ARG A 366 -23.70 26.93 -25.19
CA ARG A 366 -23.64 28.11 -24.31
C ARG A 366 -22.28 28.30 -23.68
N HIS A 367 -21.64 27.20 -23.27
CA HIS A 367 -20.41 27.24 -22.50
C HIS A 367 -19.16 26.85 -23.32
N GLY A 368 -19.32 26.50 -24.57
CA GLY A 368 -18.17 26.08 -25.41
C GLY A 368 -17.54 24.78 -24.92
N VAL A 369 -18.35 23.81 -24.44
CA VAL A 369 -17.84 22.52 -23.98
C VAL A 369 -17.09 21.81 -25.11
N THR A 370 -15.87 21.37 -24.84
CA THR A 370 -15.01 20.64 -25.78
C THR A 370 -14.74 19.22 -25.36
N ALA A 371 -15.04 18.86 -24.09
CA ALA A 371 -14.86 17.51 -23.57
C ALA A 371 -16.03 17.09 -22.66
N ILE A 372 -16.35 15.81 -22.68
CA ILE A 372 -17.40 15.21 -21.84
C ILE A 372 -16.75 14.09 -21.01
N ALA A 373 -16.85 14.18 -19.68
CA ALA A 373 -16.41 13.16 -18.74
C ALA A 373 -17.63 12.33 -18.28
N ILE A 374 -17.66 11.03 -18.55
CA ILE A 374 -18.74 10.13 -18.17
C ILE A 374 -18.23 9.20 -17.07
N GLY A 375 -18.93 9.15 -15.93
CA GLY A 375 -18.60 8.21 -14.86
C GLY A 375 -18.75 6.74 -15.29
N ASN A 376 -17.92 5.85 -14.78
CA ASN A 376 -17.87 4.43 -15.17
C ASN A 376 -18.77 3.51 -14.32
N GLY A 377 -19.70 4.06 -13.54
CA GLY A 377 -20.59 3.28 -12.68
C GLY A 377 -21.86 2.78 -13.35
N THR A 378 -22.90 2.63 -12.54
CA THR A 378 -24.20 2.13 -12.99
C THR A 378 -24.80 3.02 -14.07
N ALA A 379 -25.29 2.48 -15.18
CA ALA A 379 -25.81 3.20 -16.36
C ALA A 379 -24.75 3.95 -17.20
N SER A 380 -23.47 3.67 -17.00
CA SER A 380 -22.38 4.26 -17.81
C SER A 380 -22.53 3.95 -19.30
N ARG A 381 -22.86 2.70 -19.62
CA ARG A 381 -23.02 2.23 -21.02
C ARG A 381 -24.13 2.98 -21.75
N GLU A 382 -25.32 3.06 -21.15
CA GLU A 382 -26.46 3.75 -21.73
C GLU A 382 -26.17 5.25 -21.89
N SER A 383 -25.43 5.81 -20.93
CA SER A 383 -24.99 7.20 -20.98
C SER A 383 -24.00 7.44 -22.11
N GLU A 384 -23.02 6.55 -22.27
CA GLU A 384 -22.02 6.61 -23.34
C GLU A 384 -22.68 6.51 -24.72
N GLN A 385 -23.56 5.53 -24.93
CA GLN A 385 -24.30 5.36 -26.19
C GLN A 385 -25.12 6.61 -26.52
N PHE A 386 -25.80 7.19 -25.54
CA PHE A 386 -26.58 8.38 -25.74
C PHE A 386 -25.73 9.60 -26.09
N ILE A 387 -24.62 9.80 -25.38
CA ILE A 387 -23.68 10.89 -25.62
C ILE A 387 -23.04 10.75 -27.01
N ALA A 388 -22.53 9.56 -27.36
CA ALA A 388 -21.91 9.34 -28.66
C ALA A 388 -22.90 9.59 -29.83
N ALA A 389 -24.16 9.18 -29.67
CA ALA A 389 -25.21 9.44 -30.69
C ALA A 389 -25.51 10.93 -30.91
N LEU A 390 -25.20 11.82 -29.96
CA LEU A 390 -25.42 13.26 -30.11
C LEU A 390 -24.18 14.03 -30.64
N LEU A 391 -22.95 13.43 -30.55
CA LEU A 391 -21.71 14.10 -30.97
C LEU A 391 -21.67 14.54 -32.44
N PRO A 392 -22.29 13.86 -33.43
CA PRO A 392 -22.40 14.39 -34.79
C PRO A 392 -23.02 15.78 -34.89
N GLU A 393 -23.87 16.18 -33.91
CA GLU A 393 -24.45 17.52 -33.83
C GLU A 393 -23.63 18.51 -32.97
N ALA A 394 -22.51 18.05 -32.41
CA ALA A 394 -21.58 18.83 -31.60
C ALA A 394 -20.13 18.64 -32.09
N PRO A 395 -19.79 19.13 -33.30
CA PRO A 395 -18.47 18.93 -33.87
C PRO A 395 -17.38 19.56 -32.99
N GLY A 396 -16.27 18.83 -32.84
CA GLY A 396 -15.15 19.27 -31.98
C GLY A 396 -15.28 18.88 -30.50
N VAL A 397 -16.37 18.21 -30.13
CA VAL A 397 -16.56 17.63 -28.79
C VAL A 397 -16.18 16.14 -28.80
N ALA A 398 -15.44 15.70 -27.80
CA ALA A 398 -15.11 14.31 -27.57
C ALA A 398 -15.43 13.91 -26.14
N TYR A 399 -15.54 12.60 -25.86
CA TYR A 399 -15.80 12.13 -24.51
C TYR A 399 -14.73 11.17 -24.02
N VAL A 400 -14.69 10.97 -22.71
CA VAL A 400 -13.87 9.97 -22.04
C VAL A 400 -14.64 9.37 -20.87
N ILE A 401 -14.42 8.08 -20.61
CA ILE A 401 -14.95 7.40 -19.42
C ILE A 401 -13.97 7.66 -18.26
N VAL A 402 -14.49 8.21 -17.17
CA VAL A 402 -13.72 8.58 -15.97
C VAL A 402 -14.11 7.67 -14.82
N SER A 403 -13.11 7.21 -14.05
CA SER A 403 -13.38 6.45 -12.82
C SER A 403 -14.16 7.29 -11.82
N GLU A 404 -15.31 6.79 -11.37
CA GLU A 404 -16.10 7.42 -10.30
C GLU A 404 -15.77 6.86 -8.90
N ALA A 405 -14.71 6.04 -8.77
CA ALA A 405 -14.28 5.46 -7.50
C ALA A 405 -14.19 6.55 -6.41
N GLY A 406 -14.86 6.34 -5.28
CA GLY A 406 -14.93 7.29 -4.18
C GLY A 406 -15.73 8.58 -4.44
N ALA A 407 -16.30 8.81 -5.62
CA ALA A 407 -17.09 10.03 -5.90
C ALA A 407 -18.31 10.16 -4.97
N SER A 408 -18.98 9.05 -4.66
CA SER A 408 -20.10 9.04 -3.71
C SER A 408 -19.66 9.39 -2.29
N VAL A 409 -18.45 8.99 -1.88
CA VAL A 409 -17.87 9.32 -0.56
C VAL A 409 -17.55 10.81 -0.50
N TYR A 410 -16.89 11.35 -1.54
CA TYR A 410 -16.62 12.78 -1.65
C TYR A 410 -17.92 13.59 -1.59
N SER A 411 -18.89 13.29 -2.45
CA SER A 411 -20.13 14.08 -2.58
C SER A 411 -20.95 14.15 -1.29
N ALA A 412 -20.89 13.09 -0.45
CA ALA A 412 -21.52 13.05 0.87
C ALA A 412 -20.65 13.66 1.99
N SER A 413 -19.40 14.02 1.73
CA SER A 413 -18.47 14.52 2.74
C SER A 413 -18.80 15.95 3.20
N LYS A 414 -18.31 16.30 4.41
CA LYS A 414 -18.39 17.67 4.93
C LYS A 414 -17.61 18.66 4.03
N LEU A 415 -16.55 18.21 3.38
CA LEU A 415 -15.76 19.02 2.46
C LEU A 415 -16.60 19.42 1.25
N ALA A 416 -17.23 18.46 0.58
CA ALA A 416 -18.11 18.74 -0.57
C ALA A 416 -19.33 19.59 -0.19
N ALA A 417 -19.89 19.40 1.01
CA ALA A 417 -20.97 20.24 1.52
C ALA A 417 -20.53 21.71 1.75
N LYS A 418 -19.28 21.92 2.17
CA LYS A 418 -18.71 23.27 2.33
C LYS A 418 -18.35 23.89 0.98
N GLU A 419 -17.86 23.09 0.04
CA GLU A 419 -17.46 23.54 -1.30
C GLU A 419 -18.69 23.90 -2.18
N PHE A 420 -19.78 23.13 -2.03
CA PHE A 420 -21.02 23.29 -2.79
C PHE A 420 -22.26 23.20 -1.88
N PRO A 421 -22.52 24.22 -1.05
CA PRO A 421 -23.66 24.20 -0.12
C PRO A 421 -25.01 24.19 -0.83
N GLU A 422 -25.10 24.77 -2.04
CA GLU A 422 -26.31 24.87 -2.85
C GLU A 422 -26.63 23.62 -3.69
N TYR A 423 -25.68 22.67 -3.85
CA TYR A 423 -25.90 21.48 -4.66
C TYR A 423 -26.23 20.25 -3.81
N ASP A 424 -27.11 19.42 -4.32
CA ASP A 424 -27.33 18.10 -3.72
C ASP A 424 -26.14 17.15 -3.92
N VAL A 425 -26.15 16.04 -3.18
CA VAL A 425 -25.08 15.04 -3.20
C VAL A 425 -24.79 14.53 -4.62
N SER A 426 -25.82 14.33 -5.45
CA SER A 426 -25.67 13.77 -6.79
C SER A 426 -25.04 14.79 -7.76
N LEU A 427 -25.39 16.07 -7.65
CA LEU A 427 -24.80 17.12 -8.48
C LEU A 427 -23.31 17.34 -8.14
N ARG A 428 -22.95 17.24 -6.86
CA ARG A 428 -21.54 17.29 -6.43
C ARG A 428 -20.71 16.17 -7.05
N SER A 429 -21.31 14.98 -7.23
CA SER A 429 -20.64 13.85 -7.91
C SER A 429 -20.35 14.18 -9.38
N ALA A 430 -21.29 14.75 -10.11
CA ALA A 430 -21.11 15.16 -11.51
C ALA A 430 -19.98 16.22 -11.66
N VAL A 431 -19.91 17.18 -10.74
CA VAL A 431 -18.82 18.15 -10.69
C VAL A 431 -17.47 17.46 -10.48
N SER A 432 -17.42 16.52 -9.52
CA SER A 432 -16.18 15.76 -9.25
C SER A 432 -15.73 14.95 -10.48
N ILE A 433 -16.64 14.30 -11.19
CA ILE A 433 -16.34 13.55 -12.41
C ILE A 433 -15.74 14.48 -13.50
N ALA A 434 -16.29 15.67 -13.70
CA ALA A 434 -15.73 16.65 -14.63
C ALA A 434 -14.32 17.08 -14.25
N ARG A 435 -14.10 17.42 -12.98
CA ARG A 435 -12.80 17.87 -12.47
C ARG A 435 -11.74 16.78 -12.47
N ARG A 436 -12.12 15.50 -12.27
CA ARG A 436 -11.19 14.36 -12.39
C ARG A 436 -10.59 14.21 -13.77
N MET A 437 -11.33 14.58 -14.81
CA MET A 437 -10.79 14.61 -16.16
C MET A 437 -9.77 15.74 -16.31
N GLN A 438 -10.04 16.91 -15.72
CA GLN A 438 -9.15 18.08 -15.80
C GLN A 438 -7.88 17.88 -15.02
N ASP A 439 -7.96 17.42 -13.77
CA ASP A 439 -6.80 17.04 -12.94
C ASP A 439 -7.20 15.92 -11.94
N PRO A 440 -6.87 14.66 -12.25
CA PRO A 440 -7.18 13.53 -11.37
C PRO A 440 -6.59 13.68 -9.97
N LEU A 441 -5.33 14.10 -9.85
CA LEU A 441 -4.64 14.26 -8.57
C LEU A 441 -5.35 15.28 -7.69
N ALA A 442 -5.59 16.48 -8.22
CA ALA A 442 -6.19 17.58 -7.46
C ALA A 442 -7.58 17.25 -6.90
N GLU A 443 -8.33 16.40 -7.60
CA GLU A 443 -9.68 16.00 -7.17
C GLU A 443 -9.67 14.75 -6.27
N LEU A 444 -8.87 13.73 -6.59
CA LEU A 444 -8.83 12.48 -5.84
C LEU A 444 -8.23 12.64 -4.43
N VAL A 445 -7.32 13.57 -4.20
CA VAL A 445 -6.77 13.86 -2.87
C VAL A 445 -7.81 14.40 -1.87
N LYS A 446 -9.01 14.80 -2.34
CA LYS A 446 -10.14 15.18 -1.49
C LYS A 446 -10.86 13.98 -0.85
N ILE A 447 -10.50 12.77 -1.26
CA ILE A 447 -11.13 11.51 -0.87
C ILE A 447 -10.14 10.75 0.01
N ASP A 448 -10.64 10.15 1.10
CA ASP A 448 -9.82 9.19 1.86
C ASP A 448 -9.34 8.08 0.90
N PRO A 449 -8.03 7.86 0.76
CA PRO A 449 -7.49 6.85 -0.15
C PRO A 449 -8.08 5.45 0.06
N LYS A 450 -8.49 5.13 1.29
CA LYS A 450 -9.18 3.86 1.61
C LYS A 450 -10.59 3.76 1.00
N ALA A 451 -11.21 4.88 0.65
CA ALA A 451 -12.50 4.90 -0.01
C ALA A 451 -12.39 4.81 -1.55
N ILE A 452 -11.19 4.94 -2.09
CA ILE A 452 -10.89 4.66 -3.48
C ILE A 452 -10.69 3.14 -3.60
N GLY A 453 -11.56 2.45 -4.35
CA GLY A 453 -11.47 1.00 -4.53
C GLY A 453 -10.27 0.63 -5.41
N VAL A 454 -9.12 0.40 -4.81
CA VAL A 454 -7.86 0.09 -5.51
C VAL A 454 -7.47 -1.39 -5.45
N GLY A 455 -8.24 -2.23 -4.75
CA GLY A 455 -7.95 -3.66 -4.68
C GLY A 455 -9.01 -4.51 -3.99
N GLN A 456 -8.94 -5.81 -4.23
CA GLN A 456 -9.76 -6.80 -3.52
C GLN A 456 -9.27 -6.96 -2.07
N TYR A 457 -10.15 -7.37 -1.17
CA TYR A 457 -9.83 -7.59 0.26
C TYR A 457 -9.37 -6.35 1.04
N GLN A 458 -9.48 -5.15 0.48
CA GLN A 458 -9.04 -3.89 1.11
C GLN A 458 -9.60 -3.70 2.53
N HIS A 459 -10.86 -4.10 2.76
CA HIS A 459 -11.52 -4.02 4.07
C HIS A 459 -11.09 -5.12 5.06
N ASP A 460 -10.34 -6.14 4.60
CA ASP A 460 -9.88 -7.25 5.42
C ASP A 460 -8.49 -7.03 6.02
N LEU A 461 -7.78 -6.02 5.50
CA LEU A 461 -6.42 -5.69 5.92
C LEU A 461 -6.41 -4.91 7.25
N LYS A 462 -5.23 -4.83 7.85
CA LYS A 462 -4.99 -3.95 9.00
C LYS A 462 -5.11 -2.49 8.56
N GLN A 463 -6.20 -1.84 8.95
CA GLN A 463 -6.58 -0.52 8.44
C GLN A 463 -5.54 0.57 8.70
N ALA A 464 -4.81 0.50 9.83
CA ALA A 464 -3.76 1.47 10.13
C ALA A 464 -2.55 1.35 9.20
N GLU A 465 -2.10 0.12 8.90
CA GLU A 465 -1.00 -0.14 7.96
C GLU A 465 -1.38 0.30 6.54
N LEU A 466 -2.61 -0.03 6.12
CA LEU A 466 -3.14 0.40 4.83
C LEU A 466 -3.22 1.93 4.71
N GLU A 467 -3.73 2.61 5.74
CA GLU A 467 -3.84 4.07 5.77
C GLU A 467 -2.48 4.75 5.65
N ASN A 468 -1.50 4.29 6.43
CA ASN A 468 -0.14 4.84 6.38
C ASN A 468 0.48 4.67 5.00
N ALA A 469 0.37 3.47 4.41
CA ALA A 469 0.92 3.20 3.09
C ALA A 469 0.25 4.05 1.99
N LEU A 470 -1.08 4.10 1.95
CA LEU A 470 -1.82 4.86 0.94
C LEU A 470 -1.62 6.38 1.10
N SER A 471 -1.60 6.89 2.34
CA SER A 471 -1.29 8.30 2.61
C SER A 471 0.12 8.66 2.11
N GLY A 472 1.09 7.77 2.32
CA GLY A 472 2.44 7.94 1.80
C GLY A 472 2.50 8.01 0.28
N VAL A 473 1.69 7.22 -0.42
CA VAL A 473 1.59 7.30 -1.89
C VAL A 473 1.03 8.65 -2.34
N VAL A 474 -0.02 9.14 -1.68
CA VAL A 474 -0.59 10.47 -1.98
C VAL A 474 0.44 11.57 -1.79
N GLU A 475 1.14 11.57 -0.65
CA GLU A 475 2.21 12.55 -0.38
C GLU A 475 3.32 12.51 -1.44
N SER A 476 3.74 11.31 -1.85
CA SER A 476 4.74 11.12 -2.90
C SER A 476 4.27 11.69 -4.24
N CYS A 477 3.05 11.37 -4.67
CA CYS A 477 2.46 11.89 -5.91
C CYS A 477 2.37 13.42 -5.89
N VAL A 478 1.84 14.01 -4.82
CA VAL A 478 1.71 15.46 -4.66
C VAL A 478 3.07 16.15 -4.67
N SER A 479 4.06 15.55 -3.98
CA SER A 479 5.42 16.09 -3.92
C SER A 479 6.15 16.00 -5.27
N SER A 480 5.90 14.96 -6.06
CA SER A 480 6.51 14.80 -7.39
C SER A 480 5.96 15.78 -8.42
N VAL A 481 4.65 16.04 -8.37
CA VAL A 481 3.96 16.99 -9.26
C VAL A 481 4.25 18.45 -8.84
N GLY A 482 4.32 18.69 -7.53
CA GLY A 482 4.35 20.04 -6.95
C GLY A 482 2.98 20.71 -6.94
N VAL A 483 2.81 21.73 -6.12
CA VAL A 483 1.52 22.36 -5.86
C VAL A 483 1.58 23.85 -6.13
N ASP A 484 0.72 24.34 -7.02
CA ASP A 484 0.52 25.76 -7.23
C ASP A 484 -0.29 26.36 -6.08
N VAL A 485 0.31 27.28 -5.33
CA VAL A 485 -0.31 27.88 -4.14
C VAL A 485 -1.51 28.76 -4.50
N GLU A 486 -1.52 29.35 -5.69
CA GLU A 486 -2.59 30.27 -6.13
C GLU A 486 -3.92 29.53 -6.35
N THR A 487 -3.85 28.30 -6.83
CA THR A 487 -5.03 27.50 -7.21
C THR A 487 -5.33 26.34 -6.27
N ALA A 488 -4.36 25.95 -5.43
CA ALA A 488 -4.48 24.77 -4.59
C ALA A 488 -5.62 24.87 -3.57
N SER A 489 -6.36 23.77 -3.42
CA SER A 489 -7.29 23.58 -2.31
C SER A 489 -6.56 23.30 -1.00
N ALA A 490 -7.22 23.58 0.13
CA ALA A 490 -6.67 23.21 1.43
C ALA A 490 -6.41 21.69 1.52
N SER A 491 -7.29 20.86 0.95
CA SER A 491 -7.10 19.41 0.91
C SER A 491 -5.84 18.99 0.15
N LEU A 492 -5.53 19.61 -0.97
CA LEU A 492 -4.30 19.33 -1.72
C LEU A 492 -3.07 19.74 -0.92
N LEU A 493 -3.12 20.92 -0.29
CA LEU A 493 -2.03 21.43 0.53
C LEU A 493 -1.70 20.53 1.74
N THR A 494 -2.67 19.82 2.33
CA THR A 494 -2.41 18.93 3.47
C THR A 494 -1.50 17.75 3.12
N HIS A 495 -1.36 17.41 1.84
CA HIS A 495 -0.47 16.35 1.37
C HIS A 495 0.92 16.86 0.97
N VAL A 496 1.18 18.15 1.11
CA VAL A 496 2.52 18.70 0.92
C VAL A 496 3.35 18.50 2.19
N ALA A 497 4.59 18.06 2.02
CA ALA A 497 5.53 17.83 3.12
C ALA A 497 5.55 19.00 4.12
N GLY A 498 5.35 18.71 5.39
CA GLY A 498 5.37 19.69 6.48
C GLY A 498 4.10 20.56 6.62
N ILE A 499 3.04 20.31 5.85
CA ILE A 499 1.77 21.07 5.92
C ILE A 499 0.66 20.20 6.49
N GLY A 500 0.23 20.46 7.72
CA GLY A 500 -0.98 19.85 8.30
C GLY A 500 -2.25 20.68 7.99
N GLU A 501 -3.41 20.14 8.34
CA GLU A 501 -4.73 20.72 8.03
C GLU A 501 -4.88 22.18 8.48
N ALA A 502 -4.47 22.50 9.70
CA ALA A 502 -4.55 23.87 10.22
C ALA A 502 -3.69 24.85 9.42
N LEU A 503 -2.50 24.41 8.99
CA LEU A 503 -1.60 25.23 8.20
C LEU A 503 -2.10 25.40 6.76
N ALA A 504 -2.63 24.34 6.15
CA ALA A 504 -3.25 24.40 4.83
C ALA A 504 -4.40 25.43 4.78
N ASN A 505 -5.28 25.41 5.77
CA ASN A 505 -6.35 26.40 5.89
C ASN A 505 -5.81 27.83 6.09
N ASN A 506 -4.74 28.01 6.86
CA ASN A 506 -4.11 29.33 7.04
C ASN A 506 -3.46 29.84 5.74
N ILE A 507 -2.84 28.95 4.94
CA ILE A 507 -2.27 29.32 3.64
C ILE A 507 -3.38 29.81 2.70
N VAL A 508 -4.49 29.09 2.62
CA VAL A 508 -5.64 29.48 1.79
C VAL A 508 -6.23 30.80 2.25
N ALA A 509 -6.48 30.98 3.54
CA ALA A 509 -7.01 32.23 4.09
C ALA A 509 -6.07 33.41 3.81
N TYR A 510 -4.77 33.24 4.05
CA TYR A 510 -3.77 34.28 3.78
C TYR A 510 -3.69 34.64 2.29
N ARG A 511 -3.75 33.63 1.42
CA ARG A 511 -3.78 33.81 -0.03
C ARG A 511 -4.99 34.62 -0.49
N ASP A 512 -6.18 34.28 0.02
CA ASP A 512 -7.43 34.90 -0.39
C ASP A 512 -7.53 36.36 0.10
N GLU A 513 -6.88 36.70 1.22
CA GLU A 513 -6.86 38.05 1.79
C GLU A 513 -5.76 38.93 1.20
N ASN A 514 -4.55 38.40 1.01
CA ASN A 514 -3.34 39.18 0.74
C ASN A 514 -2.69 38.90 -0.62
N GLY A 515 -3.07 37.78 -1.25
CA GLY A 515 -2.30 37.21 -2.37
C GLY A 515 -0.95 36.66 -1.93
N ILE A 516 -0.35 35.81 -2.74
CA ILE A 516 1.00 35.26 -2.51
C ILE A 516 1.82 35.43 -3.78
N ALA A 517 2.65 36.48 -3.84
CA ALA A 517 3.46 36.81 -4.99
C ALA A 517 4.92 36.29 -4.90
N SER A 518 5.29 35.60 -3.82
CA SER A 518 6.60 34.96 -3.68
C SER A 518 6.59 33.87 -2.60
N ARG A 519 7.50 32.90 -2.73
CA ARG A 519 7.71 31.90 -1.67
C ARG A 519 8.13 32.55 -0.34
N ALA A 520 8.83 33.67 -0.37
CA ALA A 520 9.23 34.38 0.84
C ALA A 520 8.02 34.88 1.65
N GLN A 521 6.92 35.26 1.02
CA GLN A 521 5.69 35.68 1.68
C GLN A 521 5.01 34.55 2.46
N LEU A 522 5.22 33.29 2.10
CA LEU A 522 4.72 32.15 2.87
C LEU A 522 5.16 32.20 4.33
N LYS A 523 6.33 32.79 4.65
CA LYS A 523 6.80 32.95 6.03
C LYS A 523 5.91 33.89 6.87
N GLN A 524 5.03 34.65 6.24
CA GLN A 524 4.07 35.53 6.91
C GLN A 524 2.76 34.80 7.23
N VAL A 525 2.54 33.60 6.70
CA VAL A 525 1.36 32.78 6.99
C VAL A 525 1.37 32.37 8.48
N PRO A 526 0.28 32.59 9.23
CA PRO A 526 0.20 32.19 10.63
C PRO A 526 0.49 30.70 10.83
N LYS A 527 1.31 30.39 11.83
CA LYS A 527 1.78 29.02 12.18
C LYS A 527 2.73 28.35 11.18
N LEU A 528 3.15 29.00 10.11
CA LEU A 528 4.19 28.47 9.22
C LEU A 528 5.56 28.84 9.78
N GLY A 529 6.09 27.98 10.66
CA GLY A 529 7.42 28.16 11.25
C GLY A 529 8.57 27.84 10.30
N PRO A 530 9.82 28.14 10.69
CA PRO A 530 11.00 27.93 9.84
C PRO A 530 11.14 26.49 9.35
N LYS A 531 10.92 25.51 10.21
CA LYS A 531 11.02 24.08 9.88
C LYS A 531 9.95 23.64 8.88
N ALA A 532 8.70 24.08 9.07
CA ALA A 532 7.61 23.77 8.14
C ALA A 532 7.88 24.42 6.78
N PHE A 533 8.40 25.66 6.76
CA PHE A 533 8.79 26.32 5.53
C PHE A 533 9.91 25.58 4.81
N GLU A 534 10.95 25.13 5.49
CA GLU A 534 12.00 24.31 4.92
C GLU A 534 11.44 23.04 4.27
N GLN A 535 10.53 22.34 4.93
CA GLN A 535 9.97 21.10 4.42
C GLN A 535 9.06 21.30 3.20
N CYS A 536 8.28 22.39 3.15
CA CYS A 536 7.25 22.57 2.10
C CYS A 536 7.68 23.46 0.93
N ALA A 537 8.62 24.40 1.13
CA ALA A 537 8.86 25.48 0.17
C ALA A 537 9.25 25.01 -1.23
N GLY A 538 10.00 23.91 -1.34
CA GLY A 538 10.42 23.38 -2.64
C GLY A 538 9.29 22.72 -3.43
N PHE A 539 8.23 22.25 -2.74
CA PHE A 539 7.06 21.61 -3.37
C PHE A 539 5.96 22.62 -3.73
N LEU A 540 5.99 23.82 -3.16
CA LEU A 540 5.03 24.88 -3.42
C LEU A 540 5.52 25.77 -4.56
N ARG A 541 4.71 25.97 -5.57
CA ARG A 541 4.99 26.85 -6.72
C ARG A 541 4.23 28.15 -6.56
N VAL A 542 4.93 29.28 -6.84
CA VAL A 542 4.36 30.63 -6.78
C VAL A 542 4.76 31.38 -8.05
N HIS A 543 3.76 31.83 -8.81
CA HIS A 543 3.97 32.61 -10.04
C HIS A 543 4.07 34.11 -9.71
N GLY A 544 5.29 34.60 -9.54
CA GLY A 544 5.48 35.98 -9.10
C GLY A 544 6.74 36.66 -9.65
N SER A 545 7.31 37.54 -8.83
CA SER A 545 8.44 38.37 -9.23
C SER A 545 9.74 37.56 -9.45
N ASN A 546 9.97 36.53 -8.63
CA ASN A 546 11.13 35.65 -8.72
C ASN A 546 10.82 34.40 -9.54
N PRO A 547 11.41 34.22 -10.74
CA PRO A 547 11.09 33.05 -11.58
C PRO A 547 11.44 31.72 -10.96
N LEU A 548 12.39 31.66 -10.01
CA LEU A 548 12.75 30.44 -9.31
C LEU A 548 11.63 29.93 -8.38
N ASP A 549 10.70 30.80 -7.96
CA ASP A 549 9.58 30.42 -7.13
C ASP A 549 8.55 29.54 -7.86
N ALA A 550 8.56 29.53 -9.18
CA ALA A 550 7.73 28.65 -10.03
C ALA A 550 8.41 27.31 -10.34
N THR A 551 9.66 27.08 -9.90
CA THR A 551 10.42 25.84 -10.15
C THR A 551 10.36 24.91 -8.94
N ALA A 552 10.82 23.67 -9.05
CA ALA A 552 11.05 22.79 -7.91
C ALA A 552 12.43 23.00 -7.24
N VAL A 553 13.18 24.03 -7.61
CA VAL A 553 14.43 24.39 -6.92
C VAL A 553 14.11 24.86 -5.50
N HIS A 554 14.75 24.25 -4.51
CA HIS A 554 14.55 24.65 -3.12
C HIS A 554 15.15 26.04 -2.84
N PRO A 555 14.54 26.89 -1.99
CA PRO A 555 15.07 28.22 -1.68
C PRO A 555 16.52 28.24 -1.19
N GLU A 556 16.98 27.21 -0.48
CA GLU A 556 18.38 27.04 -0.06
C GLU A 556 19.37 27.06 -1.25
N SER A 557 18.92 26.53 -2.39
CA SER A 557 19.73 26.38 -3.60
C SER A 557 19.61 27.55 -4.59
N TYR A 558 18.86 28.61 -4.26
CA TYR A 558 18.67 29.76 -5.18
C TYR A 558 19.97 30.47 -5.54
N ALA A 559 20.90 30.55 -4.57
CA ALA A 559 22.22 31.14 -4.83
C ALA A 559 22.99 30.33 -5.88
N ALA A 560 23.01 29.01 -5.74
CA ALA A 560 23.64 28.09 -6.67
C ALA A 560 23.00 28.14 -8.06
N ALA A 561 21.66 28.16 -8.13
CA ALA A 561 20.93 28.26 -9.40
C ALA A 561 21.23 29.56 -10.16
N LYS A 562 21.26 30.69 -9.46
CA LYS A 562 21.64 32.00 -10.06
C LYS A 562 23.08 31.99 -10.53
N ALA A 563 24.02 31.51 -9.73
CA ALA A 563 25.42 31.43 -10.08
C ALA A 563 25.68 30.44 -11.24
N LEU A 564 24.92 29.36 -11.36
CA LEU A 564 24.96 28.44 -12.50
C LEU A 564 24.54 29.16 -13.80
N MET A 565 23.41 29.88 -13.77
CA MET A 565 22.95 30.67 -14.91
C MET A 565 24.01 31.70 -15.35
N GLU A 566 24.57 32.45 -14.40
CA GLU A 566 25.58 33.45 -14.65
C GLU A 566 26.86 32.86 -15.28
N LYS A 567 27.39 31.77 -14.70
CA LYS A 567 28.58 31.09 -15.22
C LYS A 567 28.39 30.52 -16.63
N LEU A 568 27.17 30.09 -16.96
CA LEU A 568 26.85 29.61 -18.31
C LEU A 568 26.37 30.69 -19.27
N GLY A 569 26.34 31.97 -18.83
CA GLY A 569 26.04 33.13 -19.66
C GLY A 569 24.53 33.35 -19.91
N TYR A 570 23.68 32.93 -19.01
CA TYR A 570 22.23 33.12 -19.09
C TYR A 570 21.75 34.23 -18.15
N ALA A 571 20.86 35.07 -18.64
CA ALA A 571 20.22 36.11 -17.83
C ALA A 571 19.03 35.50 -17.03
N PRO A 572 18.74 35.97 -15.79
CA PRO A 572 17.61 35.47 -14.98
C PRO A 572 16.24 35.57 -15.68
N GLN A 573 16.10 36.53 -16.62
CA GLN A 573 14.88 36.73 -17.41
C GLN A 573 14.60 35.59 -18.39
N ALA A 574 15.59 34.74 -18.71
CA ALA A 574 15.40 33.59 -19.58
C ALA A 574 14.39 32.57 -19.00
N LEU A 575 14.37 32.44 -17.68
CA LEU A 575 13.39 31.56 -16.99
C LEU A 575 11.92 32.02 -17.18
N LYS A 576 11.66 33.31 -17.28
CA LYS A 576 10.32 33.85 -17.51
C LYS A 576 9.74 33.51 -18.88
N ARG A 577 10.57 33.05 -19.82
CA ARG A 577 10.18 32.68 -21.19
C ARG A 577 9.90 31.21 -21.38
N GLY A 578 9.76 30.43 -20.29
CA GLY A 578 9.41 29.00 -20.34
C GLY A 578 10.60 28.06 -20.19
N GLY A 579 11.72 28.53 -19.62
CA GLY A 579 12.91 27.73 -19.34
C GLY A 579 14.13 28.06 -20.20
N ILE A 580 15.25 27.45 -19.86
CA ILE A 580 16.56 27.69 -20.50
C ILE A 580 16.96 26.44 -21.28
N VAL A 581 16.57 26.35 -22.54
CA VAL A 581 16.85 25.20 -23.41
C VAL A 581 18.36 24.95 -23.51
N GLY A 582 18.80 23.72 -23.31
CA GLY A 582 20.18 23.24 -23.43
C GLY A 582 21.09 23.63 -22.26
N ILE A 583 20.57 24.16 -21.14
CA ILE A 583 21.38 24.49 -19.97
C ILE A 583 22.00 23.25 -19.34
N THR A 584 21.26 22.11 -19.32
CA THR A 584 21.73 20.84 -18.81
C THR A 584 22.91 20.32 -19.61
N GLU A 585 22.81 20.30 -20.95
CA GLU A 585 23.87 19.86 -21.83
C GLU A 585 25.12 20.73 -21.69
N LYS A 586 24.94 22.07 -21.64
CA LYS A 586 26.03 23.03 -21.46
C LYS A 586 26.72 22.88 -20.09
N ALA A 587 25.96 22.55 -19.03
CA ALA A 587 26.52 22.25 -17.72
C ALA A 587 27.34 20.94 -17.74
N GLU A 588 26.88 19.93 -18.45
CA GLU A 588 27.60 18.67 -18.63
C GLU A 588 28.92 18.87 -19.41
N GLN A 589 28.89 19.64 -20.50
CA GLN A 589 30.08 20.00 -21.28
C GLN A 589 31.08 20.79 -20.45
N ALA A 590 30.64 21.68 -19.56
CA ALA A 590 31.51 22.43 -18.64
C ALA A 590 32.07 21.59 -17.49
N GLY A 591 31.54 20.38 -17.29
CA GLY A 591 31.92 19.41 -16.24
C GLY A 591 31.13 19.60 -14.96
N MET A 592 30.07 18.78 -14.80
CA MET A 592 29.10 18.85 -13.69
C MET A 592 29.76 18.86 -12.32
N ALA A 593 30.73 17.94 -12.08
CA ALA A 593 31.43 17.83 -10.79
C ALA A 593 32.22 19.11 -10.45
N LYS A 594 32.92 19.69 -11.43
CA LYS A 594 33.68 20.95 -11.24
C LYS A 594 32.75 22.15 -10.96
N LEU A 595 31.61 22.19 -11.64
CA LEU A 595 30.60 23.22 -11.39
C LEU A 595 29.99 23.07 -10.00
N ALA A 596 29.69 21.86 -9.59
CA ALA A 596 29.12 21.55 -8.27
C ALA A 596 30.06 22.01 -7.14
N GLU A 597 31.36 21.65 -7.24
CA GLU A 597 32.37 22.08 -6.29
C GLU A 597 32.51 23.63 -6.25
N ALA A 598 32.54 24.27 -7.42
CA ALA A 598 32.65 25.74 -7.53
C ALA A 598 31.41 26.48 -7.04
N LEU A 599 30.26 25.84 -6.96
CA LEU A 599 28.99 26.40 -6.51
C LEU A 599 28.63 25.96 -5.07
N GLY A 600 29.46 25.13 -4.44
CA GLY A 600 29.27 24.66 -3.07
C GLY A 600 28.04 23.76 -2.88
N VAL A 601 27.64 23.02 -3.91
CA VAL A 601 26.50 22.09 -3.89
C VAL A 601 26.95 20.72 -4.35
N GLY A 602 26.15 19.69 -4.03
CA GLY A 602 26.40 18.34 -4.53
C GLY A 602 26.10 18.21 -6.02
N GLU A 603 26.73 17.22 -6.68
CA GLU A 603 26.55 17.00 -8.12
C GLU A 603 25.11 16.61 -8.47
N MET A 604 24.45 15.80 -7.64
CA MET A 604 23.06 15.39 -7.84
C MET A 604 22.12 16.60 -7.73
N THR A 605 22.34 17.44 -6.71
CA THR A 605 21.60 18.70 -6.53
C THR A 605 21.78 19.63 -7.71
N LEU A 606 23.00 19.74 -8.24
CA LEU A 606 23.27 20.58 -9.39
C LEU A 606 22.58 20.08 -10.68
N ARG A 607 22.54 18.76 -10.89
CA ARG A 607 21.79 18.13 -11.99
C ARG A 607 20.30 18.42 -11.90
N ASP A 608 19.73 18.31 -10.70
CA ASP A 608 18.31 18.63 -10.47
C ASP A 608 18.05 20.13 -10.74
N ILE A 609 18.93 21.03 -10.29
CA ILE A 609 18.83 22.47 -10.56
C ILE A 609 18.87 22.73 -12.07
N ALA A 610 19.81 22.13 -12.80
CA ALA A 610 19.93 22.34 -14.24
C ALA A 610 18.67 21.86 -14.98
N ALA A 611 18.16 20.69 -14.65
CA ALA A 611 16.92 20.15 -15.23
C ALA A 611 15.70 21.04 -14.95
N GLU A 612 15.58 21.57 -13.73
CA GLU A 612 14.49 22.50 -13.36
C GLU A 612 14.64 23.90 -14.04
N LEU A 613 15.85 24.34 -14.31
CA LEU A 613 16.06 25.56 -15.07
C LEU A 613 15.77 25.39 -16.56
N GLU A 614 15.97 24.17 -17.07
CA GLU A 614 15.67 23.86 -18.47
C GLU A 614 14.16 23.74 -18.71
N LYS A 615 13.43 23.08 -17.81
CA LYS A 615 11.97 22.92 -17.86
C LYS A 615 11.36 23.29 -16.50
N PRO A 616 11.15 24.60 -16.24
CA PRO A 616 10.62 25.07 -14.97
C PRO A 616 9.24 24.49 -14.67
N GLY A 617 9.06 23.96 -13.47
CA GLY A 617 7.76 23.48 -13.04
C GLY A 617 7.23 22.27 -13.83
N ARG A 618 8.11 21.43 -14.38
CA ARG A 618 7.76 20.23 -15.11
C ARG A 618 6.81 19.35 -14.29
N ASP A 619 5.70 18.99 -14.89
CA ASP A 619 4.79 17.98 -14.36
C ASP A 619 5.19 16.62 -14.96
N PRO A 620 5.59 15.64 -14.17
CA PRO A 620 5.98 14.32 -14.69
C PRO A 620 4.85 13.61 -15.45
N ARG A 621 3.60 14.00 -15.22
CA ARG A 621 2.43 13.44 -15.92
C ARG A 621 2.32 13.88 -17.37
N ASP A 622 2.94 15.02 -17.74
CA ASP A 622 2.92 15.54 -19.12
C ASP A 622 3.74 14.66 -20.10
N GLU A 623 4.58 13.76 -19.58
CA GLU A 623 5.36 12.81 -20.40
C GLU A 623 4.64 11.50 -20.64
N LEU A 624 3.53 11.27 -19.94
CA LEU A 624 2.70 10.09 -20.14
C LEU A 624 1.77 10.29 -21.34
N PRO A 625 1.36 9.20 -22.02
CA PRO A 625 0.42 9.30 -23.13
C PRO A 625 -0.91 9.87 -22.63
N ALA A 626 -1.43 10.87 -23.35
CA ALA A 626 -2.70 11.50 -23.03
C ALA A 626 -3.86 10.47 -23.08
N PRO A 627 -4.89 10.62 -22.23
CA PRO A 627 -6.07 9.78 -22.29
C PRO A 627 -6.73 9.82 -23.65
N VAL A 628 -7.21 8.68 -24.14
CA VAL A 628 -7.86 8.56 -25.44
C VAL A 628 -9.25 9.21 -25.38
N LEU A 629 -9.42 10.33 -26.07
CA LEU A 629 -10.73 10.98 -26.25
C LEU A 629 -11.45 10.29 -27.43
N ARG A 630 -12.70 9.92 -27.22
CA ARG A 630 -13.52 9.16 -28.17
C ARG A 630 -14.62 10.01 -28.79
N THR A 631 -14.98 9.65 -30.02
CA THR A 631 -16.09 10.27 -30.78
C THR A 631 -17.17 9.26 -31.16
N ASP A 632 -16.90 7.96 -31.00
CA ASP A 632 -17.76 6.84 -31.37
C ASP A 632 -17.75 5.73 -30.30
N VAL A 633 -18.72 4.83 -30.39
CA VAL A 633 -18.82 3.64 -29.52
C VAL A 633 -18.61 2.40 -30.39
N LEU A 634 -17.65 1.57 -30.01
CA LEU A 634 -17.50 0.24 -30.57
C LEU A 634 -18.34 -0.76 -29.77
N SER A 635 -19.01 -1.68 -30.46
CA SER A 635 -19.68 -2.83 -29.84
C SER A 635 -18.83 -4.09 -29.98
N MET A 636 -19.08 -5.09 -29.12
CA MET A 636 -18.38 -6.39 -29.25
C MET A 636 -18.61 -7.07 -30.63
N GLU A 637 -19.75 -6.79 -31.23
CA GLU A 637 -20.14 -7.33 -32.54
C GLU A 637 -19.36 -6.68 -33.68
N ASP A 638 -18.79 -5.49 -33.48
CA ASP A 638 -17.95 -4.79 -34.45
C ASP A 638 -16.51 -5.30 -34.43
N LEU A 639 -16.11 -6.03 -33.40
CA LEU A 639 -14.75 -6.55 -33.26
C LEU A 639 -14.51 -7.75 -34.16
N LYS A 640 -13.41 -7.71 -34.88
CA LYS A 640 -12.95 -8.81 -35.75
C LYS A 640 -11.56 -9.27 -35.36
N PRO A 641 -11.26 -10.58 -35.35
CA PRO A 641 -9.91 -11.07 -35.16
C PRO A 641 -8.91 -10.39 -36.10
N GLY A 642 -7.77 -9.97 -35.57
CA GLY A 642 -6.74 -9.20 -36.29
C GLY A 642 -6.93 -7.69 -36.27
N MET A 643 -8.05 -7.16 -35.77
CA MET A 643 -8.29 -5.72 -35.64
C MET A 643 -7.30 -5.09 -34.67
N GLU A 644 -6.64 -4.02 -35.10
CA GLU A 644 -5.73 -3.23 -34.28
C GLU A 644 -6.51 -2.12 -33.59
N LEU A 645 -6.37 -2.03 -32.27
CA LEU A 645 -7.08 -1.07 -31.42
C LEU A 645 -6.11 -0.46 -30.41
N THR A 646 -6.39 0.76 -30.02
CA THR A 646 -5.72 1.39 -28.89
C THR A 646 -6.60 1.26 -27.66
N GLY A 647 -6.06 0.75 -26.56
CA GLY A 647 -6.79 0.57 -25.31
C GLY A 647 -6.01 1.08 -24.11
N THR A 648 -6.72 1.24 -22.99
CA THR A 648 -6.12 1.62 -21.72
C THR A 648 -6.13 0.44 -20.75
N VAL A 649 -5.00 0.13 -20.14
CA VAL A 649 -4.87 -0.93 -19.15
C VAL A 649 -5.68 -0.57 -17.91
N ARG A 650 -6.68 -1.37 -17.57
CA ARG A 650 -7.58 -1.19 -16.42
C ARG A 650 -7.11 -1.92 -15.18
N ASN A 651 -6.56 -3.11 -15.37
CA ASN A 651 -6.11 -3.95 -14.26
C ASN A 651 -4.98 -4.88 -14.72
N VAL A 652 -4.01 -5.10 -13.85
CA VAL A 652 -2.89 -6.02 -14.06
C VAL A 652 -2.95 -7.11 -12.99
N ILE A 653 -2.95 -8.36 -13.43
CA ILE A 653 -3.06 -9.55 -12.58
C ILE A 653 -1.97 -10.56 -12.96
N ASP A 654 -1.73 -11.57 -12.13
CA ASP A 654 -0.63 -12.54 -12.29
C ASP A 654 -0.55 -13.21 -13.67
N PHE A 655 -1.68 -13.42 -14.32
CA PHE A 655 -1.76 -14.13 -15.61
C PHE A 655 -2.01 -13.22 -16.82
N GLY A 656 -2.07 -11.89 -16.65
CA GLY A 656 -2.27 -10.97 -17.77
C GLY A 656 -2.72 -9.57 -17.35
N ALA A 657 -3.19 -8.81 -18.33
CA ALA A 657 -3.76 -7.49 -18.14
C ALA A 657 -5.12 -7.34 -18.78
N PHE A 658 -6.03 -6.67 -18.12
CA PHE A 658 -7.30 -6.25 -18.67
C PHE A 658 -7.16 -4.88 -19.32
N VAL A 659 -7.58 -4.79 -20.59
CA VAL A 659 -7.44 -3.59 -21.39
C VAL A 659 -8.82 -3.14 -21.88
N ASP A 660 -9.18 -1.92 -21.55
CA ASP A 660 -10.36 -1.24 -22.09
C ASP A 660 -10.06 -0.76 -23.52
N ILE A 661 -10.67 -1.40 -24.49
CA ILE A 661 -10.54 -1.07 -25.92
C ILE A 661 -11.72 -0.27 -26.46
N GLY A 662 -12.60 0.24 -25.58
CA GLY A 662 -13.78 1.02 -25.96
C GLY A 662 -15.04 0.20 -26.23
N VAL A 663 -15.00 -1.08 -26.01
CA VAL A 663 -16.17 -1.95 -25.92
C VAL A 663 -16.40 -2.28 -24.45
N HIS A 664 -17.62 -2.25 -23.97
CA HIS A 664 -18.00 -2.33 -22.55
C HIS A 664 -17.46 -3.51 -21.74
N GLN A 665 -16.73 -4.39 -22.36
CA GLN A 665 -16.04 -5.52 -21.76
C GLN A 665 -14.54 -5.35 -21.94
N ASP A 666 -13.80 -5.32 -20.85
CA ASP A 666 -12.34 -5.31 -20.91
C ASP A 666 -11.83 -6.57 -21.61
N GLY A 667 -10.94 -6.40 -22.55
CA GLY A 667 -10.26 -7.51 -23.19
C GLY A 667 -9.08 -8.00 -22.36
N LEU A 668 -8.88 -9.31 -22.32
CA LEU A 668 -7.75 -9.90 -21.61
C LEU A 668 -6.57 -10.10 -22.55
N VAL A 669 -5.45 -9.48 -22.24
CA VAL A 669 -4.13 -9.82 -22.79
C VAL A 669 -3.47 -10.81 -21.83
N HIS A 670 -3.40 -12.08 -22.20
CA HIS A 670 -2.74 -13.10 -21.39
C HIS A 670 -1.22 -12.87 -21.37
N ILE A 671 -0.54 -13.20 -20.27
CA ILE A 671 0.90 -12.98 -20.07
C ILE A 671 1.76 -13.50 -21.24
N SER A 672 1.39 -14.60 -21.88
CA SER A 672 2.09 -15.16 -23.04
C SER A 672 1.96 -14.34 -24.32
N ARG A 673 1.07 -13.32 -24.34
CA ARG A 673 0.76 -12.47 -25.50
C ARG A 673 1.08 -10.99 -25.25
N MET A 674 1.81 -10.69 -24.16
CA MET A 674 2.16 -9.31 -23.79
C MET A 674 3.48 -8.86 -24.41
N ALA A 675 4.43 -9.78 -24.59
CA ALA A 675 5.74 -9.50 -25.16
C ALA A 675 6.28 -10.69 -25.96
N ASP A 676 7.24 -10.44 -26.86
CA ASP A 676 7.95 -11.47 -27.61
C ASP A 676 9.01 -12.23 -26.78
N ARG A 677 9.27 -11.78 -25.57
CA ARG A 677 10.20 -12.38 -24.61
C ARG A 677 9.44 -13.04 -23.46
N PHE A 678 10.11 -13.95 -22.75
CA PHE A 678 9.57 -14.48 -21.51
C PHE A 678 9.53 -13.36 -20.43
N ILE A 679 8.38 -13.21 -19.79
CA ILE A 679 8.17 -12.31 -18.66
C ILE A 679 7.64 -13.12 -17.47
N ARG A 680 8.05 -12.75 -16.26
CA ARG A 680 7.64 -13.44 -15.04
C ARG A 680 6.32 -12.90 -14.50
N HIS A 681 6.10 -11.60 -14.67
CA HIS A 681 4.91 -10.92 -14.23
C HIS A 681 4.47 -9.86 -15.26
N PRO A 682 3.17 -9.69 -15.51
CA PRO A 682 2.65 -8.69 -16.45
C PRO A 682 3.10 -7.26 -16.20
N SER A 683 3.33 -6.87 -14.94
CA SER A 683 3.85 -5.55 -14.56
C SER A 683 5.27 -5.23 -15.06
N GLU A 684 6.00 -6.23 -15.61
CA GLU A 684 7.27 -5.97 -16.32
C GLU A 684 7.07 -5.31 -17.70
N VAL A 685 5.84 -5.29 -18.19
CA VAL A 685 5.50 -4.83 -19.56
C VAL A 685 4.48 -3.70 -19.52
N VAL A 686 3.46 -3.79 -18.67
CA VAL A 686 2.39 -2.79 -18.59
C VAL A 686 1.97 -2.49 -17.17
N HIS A 687 1.46 -1.29 -16.97
CA HIS A 687 0.88 -0.83 -15.72
C HIS A 687 -0.57 -0.36 -15.94
N VAL A 688 -1.34 -0.28 -14.87
CA VAL A 688 -2.69 0.27 -14.91
C VAL A 688 -2.64 1.73 -15.38
N GLY A 689 -3.47 2.09 -16.35
CA GLY A 689 -3.47 3.43 -16.95
C GLY A 689 -2.63 3.55 -18.23
N ASP A 690 -1.76 2.59 -18.54
CA ASP A 690 -0.99 2.61 -19.78
C ASP A 690 -1.90 2.54 -20.99
N VAL A 691 -1.59 3.34 -21.99
CA VAL A 691 -2.23 3.28 -23.30
C VAL A 691 -1.41 2.36 -24.20
N VAL A 692 -2.02 1.25 -24.61
CA VAL A 692 -1.35 0.19 -25.35
C VAL A 692 -2.06 -0.09 -26.67
N THR A 693 -1.28 -0.48 -27.69
CA THR A 693 -1.82 -1.03 -28.93
C THR A 693 -2.03 -2.52 -28.77
N VAL A 694 -3.23 -2.98 -29.06
CA VAL A 694 -3.62 -4.38 -28.96
C VAL A 694 -4.29 -4.87 -30.23
N TRP A 695 -4.17 -6.17 -30.50
CA TRP A 695 -4.81 -6.86 -31.59
C TRP A 695 -5.87 -7.82 -31.05
N VAL A 696 -7.07 -7.76 -31.61
CA VAL A 696 -8.14 -8.70 -31.27
C VAL A 696 -7.76 -10.10 -31.72
N VAL A 697 -7.76 -11.04 -30.80
CA VAL A 697 -7.45 -12.43 -31.06
C VAL A 697 -8.71 -13.25 -31.29
N ASP A 698 -9.65 -13.14 -30.35
CA ASP A 698 -10.92 -13.86 -30.35
C ASP A 698 -11.99 -13.07 -29.59
N VAL A 699 -13.24 -13.23 -30.00
CA VAL A 699 -14.40 -12.54 -29.37
C VAL A 699 -15.51 -13.56 -29.15
N ASP A 700 -15.77 -13.92 -27.90
CA ASP A 700 -16.91 -14.75 -27.50
C ASP A 700 -18.06 -13.85 -26.97
N VAL A 701 -18.93 -13.43 -27.87
CA VAL A 701 -20.07 -12.55 -27.52
C VAL A 701 -21.02 -13.22 -26.51
N LYS A 702 -21.18 -14.55 -26.54
CA LYS A 702 -22.06 -15.27 -25.60
C LYS A 702 -21.53 -15.29 -24.18
N LYS A 703 -20.21 -15.44 -24.03
CA LYS A 703 -19.54 -15.44 -22.74
C LYS A 703 -19.03 -14.05 -22.32
N GLN A 704 -19.25 -13.04 -23.15
CA GLN A 704 -18.73 -11.69 -22.96
C GLN A 704 -17.22 -11.67 -22.69
N ARG A 705 -16.45 -12.38 -23.53
CA ARG A 705 -14.99 -12.45 -23.41
C ARG A 705 -14.31 -11.98 -24.66
N ILE A 706 -13.28 -11.15 -24.50
CA ILE A 706 -12.43 -10.64 -25.56
C ILE A 706 -10.99 -11.05 -25.24
N ALA A 707 -10.37 -11.79 -26.14
CA ALA A 707 -8.96 -12.12 -26.05
C ALA A 707 -8.15 -11.15 -26.91
N LEU A 708 -7.12 -10.56 -26.33
CA LEU A 708 -6.26 -9.58 -26.95
C LEU A 708 -4.79 -10.05 -26.96
N SER A 709 -4.00 -9.48 -27.86
CA SER A 709 -2.55 -9.64 -27.92
C SER A 709 -1.88 -8.27 -28.06
N MET A 710 -0.78 -8.06 -27.37
CA MET A 710 0.11 -6.89 -27.58
C MET A 710 1.22 -7.17 -28.58
N VAL A 711 1.28 -8.40 -29.08
CA VAL A 711 2.25 -8.83 -30.10
C VAL A 711 1.52 -9.07 -31.41
N LYS A 712 1.91 -8.32 -32.44
CA LYS A 712 1.31 -8.44 -33.79
C LYS A 712 1.56 -9.83 -34.37
N GLY A 713 0.50 -10.50 -34.81
CA GLY A 713 0.60 -11.80 -35.48
C GLY A 713 0.59 -13.02 -34.53
N ARG A 714 0.47 -12.86 -33.21
CA ARG A 714 0.15 -13.95 -32.29
C ARG A 714 -1.36 -14.06 -32.04
N THR A 715 -2.10 -14.27 -33.16
CA THR A 715 -3.55 -14.53 -33.12
C THR A 715 -3.88 -15.97 -32.75
#